data_29b18c48069ccf21a90a1ad6b53add8b
#
_entry.id   29b18c48069ccf21a90a1ad6b53add8b
#
_cell.length_a   1.000
_cell.length_b   1.000
_cell.length_c   1.000
_cell.angle_alpha   90.00
_cell.angle_beta   90.00
_cell.angle_gamma   90.00
#
_symmetry.space_group_name_H-M   'P 1'
#
loop_
_entity.id
_entity.type
_entity.pdbx_description
1 polymer ?
#
loop_
_entity_poly.entity_id
_entity_poly.type
_entity_poly.pdbx_seq_one_letter_code
_entity_poly.pdbx_strand_id
1 'polypeptide(L)'
;VYKAAYPPSKTNGEVSKVLSEEKAEERRAKNIDRKISALTARREGVLARIGRKSLQAEKARTEATRTKYLSEKEALEQTAAELGKQIADAEAEKNAPEMSSSGSKPEIQLDFTLSAAQTNAYEEIHKAFEKHNPVLLQGVTGSGKTELHIALAKEALTRGRNVLYLIPEIAVSRQMEERLGRIFGDLLLIFHSKETPARRLEVANAVRRGPYIVLGTRSSIFLPHHDLGLVIVDEEHDTSYKQDAPAPRYNGRDTALVLAKIHGGDAVLSTATPSLESLYNCRIGRMTKVELTEKYYGAVESDVEIIDTSAERRKRGMAGSFSFKLINHIRETLSEGGQVLLLRGRRAYSPSVQCFTCGDIPKCPHCNVPLSLHKQEGLLMCHYCGWRTPYTGICGKCGGELIPLGAGTQKIEEEVATLFPDAKVARLDSDVAMSSGKEISIIRDFAARKIDILVGTQIVTKGFDFDNLSLVAVLQADSLLAQQDFRADERAVQLLEQFRGRSGRRGRKGLFVIQTSQPSHPVYQLFLQEESVSVNADKALLDSMMQERYAFGYPPFSRVVKVLLKDTYEARVEKMAMELTAEIRNAFGLSSAGFVQDPSACVSVVGPYSPPVDKQYDHYVKNIRINLRKDNALASRKQKLAEVVDAFVRNHAYPGHIALDVDPI
;
A
#
# COMPACT_ATOMS: atom_id res chain seq x y z
N VAL A 1 -6.20 -0.16 -22.40
CA VAL A 1 -5.95 -1.06 -21.25
C VAL A 1 -7.22 -1.77 -20.84
N TYR A 2 -8.32 -1.05 -20.62
CA TYR A 2 -9.62 -1.61 -20.24
C TYR A 2 -10.12 -2.67 -21.24
N LYS A 3 -10.18 -2.35 -22.56
CA LYS A 3 -10.60 -3.28 -23.60
C LYS A 3 -9.65 -4.46 -23.79
N ALA A 4 -8.36 -4.29 -23.50
CA ALA A 4 -7.39 -5.38 -23.58
C ALA A 4 -7.44 -6.32 -22.38
N ALA A 5 -7.74 -5.80 -21.19
CA ALA A 5 -7.87 -6.61 -19.97
C ALA A 5 -9.17 -7.44 -19.98
N TYR A 6 -10.26 -6.85 -20.49
CA TYR A 6 -11.59 -7.47 -20.52
C TYR A 6 -12.26 -7.22 -21.88
N PRO A 7 -11.84 -7.93 -22.94
CA PRO A 7 -12.41 -7.73 -24.27
C PRO A 7 -13.92 -8.00 -24.24
N PRO A 8 -14.74 -7.15 -24.91
CA PRO A 8 -16.16 -7.45 -25.07
C PRO A 8 -16.33 -8.78 -25.79
N SER A 9 -17.25 -9.62 -25.33
CA SER A 9 -17.59 -10.84 -26.05
C SER A 9 -18.03 -10.45 -27.47
N LYS A 10 -17.46 -11.09 -28.48
CA LYS A 10 -17.80 -10.85 -29.89
C LYS A 10 -19.24 -11.28 -30.13
N THR A 11 -20.19 -10.38 -29.98
CA THR A 11 -21.59 -10.60 -30.39
C THR A 11 -22.17 -9.35 -31.00
N ASN A 12 -22.49 -9.45 -32.27
CA ASN A 12 -23.32 -8.48 -32.97
C ASN A 12 -24.80 -8.79 -32.66
N GLY A 13 -25.57 -7.79 -32.24
CA GLY A 13 -27.02 -7.74 -32.31
C GLY A 13 -27.81 -8.43 -31.17
N GLU A 14 -28.90 -7.81 -30.78
CA GLU A 14 -29.80 -8.22 -29.69
C GLU A 14 -30.44 -9.63 -29.87
N VAL A 15 -30.58 -10.12 -31.08
CA VAL A 15 -31.10 -11.48 -31.39
C VAL A 15 -30.04 -12.57 -31.03
N SER A 16 -28.78 -12.24 -31.03
CA SER A 16 -27.69 -13.13 -30.60
C SER A 16 -27.58 -13.26 -29.07
N LYS A 17 -28.13 -12.33 -28.28
CA LYS A 17 -28.06 -12.36 -26.82
C LYS A 17 -28.83 -13.50 -26.21
N VAL A 18 -30.08 -13.72 -26.59
CA VAL A 18 -30.93 -14.79 -26.05
C VAL A 18 -30.37 -16.17 -26.44
N LEU A 19 -29.96 -16.35 -27.69
CA LEU A 19 -29.34 -17.61 -28.15
C LEU A 19 -27.93 -17.84 -27.54
N SER A 20 -27.24 -16.81 -27.09
CA SER A 20 -25.93 -16.97 -26.41
C SER A 20 -26.08 -17.27 -24.93
N GLU A 21 -27.14 -16.81 -24.28
CA GLU A 21 -27.47 -17.11 -22.90
C GLU A 21 -27.94 -18.54 -22.73
N GLU A 22 -28.86 -19.04 -23.56
CA GLU A 22 -29.26 -20.47 -23.59
C GLU A 22 -28.07 -21.40 -23.84
N LYS A 23 -27.18 -21.06 -24.78
CA LYS A 23 -25.96 -21.83 -25.03
C LYS A 23 -24.94 -21.76 -23.89
N ALA A 24 -24.88 -20.65 -23.17
CA ALA A 24 -24.00 -20.51 -22.01
C ALA A 24 -24.51 -21.31 -20.82
N GLU A 25 -25.84 -21.34 -20.62
CA GLU A 25 -26.52 -22.16 -19.61
C GLU A 25 -26.38 -23.65 -19.93
N GLU A 26 -26.61 -24.04 -21.18
CA GLU A 26 -26.40 -25.43 -21.60
C GLU A 26 -24.93 -25.88 -21.39
N ARG A 27 -23.97 -25.02 -21.65
CA ARG A 27 -22.54 -25.27 -21.36
C ARG A 27 -22.25 -25.35 -19.87
N ARG A 28 -22.88 -24.49 -19.05
CA ARG A 28 -22.76 -24.52 -17.60
C ARG A 28 -23.32 -25.81 -17.03
N ALA A 29 -24.53 -26.18 -17.41
CA ALA A 29 -25.15 -27.43 -17.01
C ALA A 29 -24.30 -28.65 -17.41
N LYS A 30 -23.81 -28.72 -18.67
CA LYS A 30 -22.90 -29.76 -19.13
C LYS A 30 -21.56 -29.80 -18.34
N ASN A 31 -21.04 -28.67 -17.92
CA ASN A 31 -19.81 -28.63 -17.12
C ASN A 31 -20.05 -29.12 -15.67
N ILE A 32 -21.18 -28.76 -15.06
CA ILE A 32 -21.59 -29.27 -13.76
C ILE A 32 -21.82 -30.77 -13.80
N ASP A 33 -22.50 -31.27 -14.85
CA ASP A 33 -22.71 -32.71 -15.04
C ASP A 33 -21.41 -33.50 -15.21
N ARG A 34 -20.45 -32.94 -15.94
CA ARG A 34 -19.10 -33.52 -16.07
C ARG A 34 -18.37 -33.53 -14.71
N LYS A 35 -18.48 -32.44 -13.90
CA LYS A 35 -17.90 -32.37 -12.57
C LYS A 35 -18.50 -33.43 -11.65
N ILE A 36 -19.83 -33.56 -11.63
CA ILE A 36 -20.54 -34.57 -10.84
C ILE A 36 -20.10 -35.98 -11.27
N SER A 37 -20.09 -36.27 -12.56
CA SER A 37 -19.67 -37.58 -13.10
C SER A 37 -18.22 -37.92 -12.70
N ALA A 38 -17.31 -36.97 -12.79
CA ALA A 38 -15.91 -37.15 -12.39
C ALA A 38 -15.73 -37.41 -10.90
N LEU A 39 -16.46 -36.67 -10.06
CA LEU A 39 -16.43 -36.86 -8.58
C LEU A 39 -17.06 -38.20 -8.18
N THR A 40 -18.15 -38.61 -8.85
CA THR A 40 -18.82 -39.90 -8.63
C THR A 40 -17.89 -41.05 -8.98
N ALA A 41 -17.27 -41.04 -10.15
CA ALA A 41 -16.29 -42.05 -10.56
C ALA A 41 -15.10 -42.14 -9.59
N ARG A 42 -14.64 -41.02 -9.11
CA ARG A 42 -13.54 -40.95 -8.10
C ARG A 42 -14.00 -41.56 -6.77
N ARG A 43 -15.21 -41.25 -6.29
CA ARG A 43 -15.79 -41.82 -5.08
C ARG A 43 -15.98 -43.36 -5.21
N GLU A 44 -16.45 -43.83 -6.31
CA GLU A 44 -16.57 -45.28 -6.57
C GLU A 44 -15.22 -45.99 -6.56
N GLY A 45 -14.18 -45.39 -7.13
CA GLY A 45 -12.82 -45.86 -7.03
C GLY A 45 -12.27 -45.95 -5.60
N VAL A 46 -12.63 -44.97 -4.73
CA VAL A 46 -12.27 -44.99 -3.30
C VAL A 46 -13.06 -46.07 -2.59
N LEU A 47 -14.35 -46.23 -2.82
CA LEU A 47 -15.19 -47.30 -2.25
C LEU A 47 -14.71 -48.71 -2.60
N ALA A 48 -14.26 -48.91 -3.84
CA ALA A 48 -13.65 -50.20 -4.27
C ALA A 48 -12.32 -50.46 -3.55
N ARG A 49 -11.56 -49.43 -3.18
CA ARG A 49 -10.33 -49.55 -2.35
C ARG A 49 -10.66 -49.87 -0.89
N ILE A 50 -11.72 -49.29 -0.32
CA ILE A 50 -12.23 -49.62 1.01
C ILE A 50 -12.57 -51.10 1.10
N GLY A 51 -13.33 -51.65 0.13
CA GLY A 51 -13.68 -53.06 0.06
C GLY A 51 -12.45 -53.97 0.01
N ARG A 52 -11.43 -53.61 -0.78
CA ARG A 52 -10.16 -54.36 -0.82
C ARG A 52 -9.40 -54.32 0.51
N LYS A 53 -9.36 -53.18 1.21
CA LYS A 53 -8.71 -53.03 2.52
C LYS A 53 -9.45 -53.79 3.61
N SER A 54 -10.78 -53.83 3.57
CA SER A 54 -11.59 -54.67 4.47
C SER A 54 -11.24 -56.13 4.35
N LEU A 55 -11.18 -56.66 3.09
CA LEU A 55 -10.82 -58.04 2.82
C LEU A 55 -9.37 -58.38 3.22
N GLN A 56 -8.45 -57.41 3.07
CA GLN A 56 -7.06 -57.55 3.53
C GLN A 56 -6.96 -57.59 5.05
N ALA A 57 -7.75 -56.81 5.75
CA ALA A 57 -7.82 -56.79 7.23
C ALA A 57 -8.35 -58.14 7.79
N GLU A 58 -9.38 -58.72 7.13
CA GLU A 58 -9.93 -60.03 7.49
C GLU A 58 -8.94 -61.17 7.30
N LYS A 59 -8.10 -61.10 6.24
CA LYS A 59 -7.09 -62.15 5.92
C LYS A 59 -5.75 -61.94 6.62
N ALA A 60 -5.58 -60.88 7.43
CA ALA A 60 -4.31 -60.57 8.11
C ALA A 60 -3.99 -61.59 9.22
N ARG A 61 -2.79 -62.15 9.16
CA ARG A 61 -2.31 -63.17 10.12
C ARG A 61 -1.73 -62.59 11.41
N THR A 62 -1.45 -61.28 11.48
CA THR A 62 -0.91 -60.60 12.67
C THR A 62 -1.80 -59.41 13.02
N GLU A 63 -1.89 -59.14 14.31
CA GLU A 63 -2.70 -58.01 14.84
C GLU A 63 -2.20 -56.65 14.37
N ALA A 64 -0.88 -56.46 14.30
CA ALA A 64 -0.27 -55.25 13.79
C ALA A 64 -0.62 -54.97 12.31
N THR A 65 -0.65 -56.01 11.46
CA THR A 65 -1.01 -55.92 10.05
C THR A 65 -2.50 -55.63 9.88
N ARG A 66 -3.33 -56.18 10.74
CA ARG A 66 -4.78 -55.96 10.76
C ARG A 66 -5.09 -54.50 11.13
N THR A 67 -4.46 -54.00 12.19
CA THR A 67 -4.63 -52.58 12.65
C THR A 67 -4.20 -51.60 11.57
N LYS A 68 -3.11 -51.87 10.85
CA LYS A 68 -2.64 -51.06 9.72
C LYS A 68 -3.71 -50.98 8.60
N TYR A 69 -4.29 -52.11 8.18
CA TYR A 69 -5.31 -52.12 7.13
C TYR A 69 -6.61 -51.44 7.57
N LEU A 70 -6.96 -51.50 8.86
CA LEU A 70 -8.12 -50.81 9.41
C LEU A 70 -7.92 -49.31 9.43
N SER A 71 -6.75 -48.83 9.83
CA SER A 71 -6.44 -47.38 9.79
C SER A 71 -6.41 -46.82 8.36
N GLU A 72 -5.86 -47.56 7.39
CA GLU A 72 -5.89 -47.18 5.99
C GLU A 72 -7.34 -47.19 5.41
N LYS A 73 -8.19 -48.08 5.88
CA LYS A 73 -9.61 -48.11 5.54
C LYS A 73 -10.34 -46.89 6.05
N GLU A 74 -10.11 -46.53 7.32
CA GLU A 74 -10.73 -45.36 7.96
C GLU A 74 -10.37 -44.04 7.25
N ALA A 75 -9.11 -43.87 6.85
CA ALA A 75 -8.68 -42.71 6.05
C ALA A 75 -9.36 -42.67 4.67
N LEU A 76 -9.60 -43.82 4.04
CA LEU A 76 -10.34 -43.89 2.79
C LEU A 76 -11.85 -43.61 2.95
N GLU A 77 -12.44 -44.00 4.08
CA GLU A 77 -13.83 -43.68 4.43
C GLU A 77 -14.05 -42.19 4.62
N GLN A 78 -13.10 -41.51 5.30
CA GLN A 78 -13.11 -40.05 5.38
C GLN A 78 -13.02 -39.38 4.00
N THR A 79 -12.15 -39.89 3.13
CA THR A 79 -12.03 -39.39 1.74
C THR A 79 -13.31 -39.60 0.95
N ALA A 80 -13.99 -40.75 1.13
CA ALA A 80 -15.25 -41.04 0.43
C ALA A 80 -16.39 -40.14 0.94
N ALA A 81 -16.42 -39.81 2.24
CA ALA A 81 -17.38 -38.89 2.83
C ALA A 81 -17.17 -37.45 2.28
N GLU A 82 -15.93 -37.00 2.19
CA GLU A 82 -15.58 -35.69 1.62
C GLU A 82 -16.01 -35.57 0.16
N LEU A 83 -15.74 -36.60 -0.67
CA LEU A 83 -16.19 -36.64 -2.04
C LEU A 83 -17.72 -36.68 -2.16
N GLY A 84 -18.40 -37.35 -1.22
CA GLY A 84 -19.88 -37.34 -1.12
C GLY A 84 -20.42 -35.93 -0.88
N LYS A 85 -19.80 -35.17 -0.01
CA LYS A 85 -20.16 -33.78 0.26
C LYS A 85 -19.94 -32.90 -0.99
N GLN A 86 -18.80 -33.04 -1.67
CA GLN A 86 -18.52 -32.30 -2.89
C GLN A 86 -19.49 -32.61 -4.04
N ILE A 87 -20.01 -33.84 -4.11
CA ILE A 87 -21.07 -34.23 -5.07
C ILE A 87 -22.37 -33.52 -4.71
N ALA A 88 -22.77 -33.57 -3.43
CA ALA A 88 -24.00 -32.92 -2.98
C ALA A 88 -23.97 -31.40 -3.19
N ASP A 89 -22.82 -30.76 -2.94
CA ASP A 89 -22.62 -29.34 -3.20
C ASP A 89 -22.74 -29.00 -4.71
N ALA A 90 -22.21 -29.86 -5.59
CA ALA A 90 -22.32 -29.68 -7.03
C ALA A 90 -23.75 -29.95 -7.55
N GLU A 91 -24.47 -30.88 -6.95
CA GLU A 91 -25.89 -31.15 -7.24
C GLU A 91 -26.79 -29.99 -6.76
N ALA A 92 -26.47 -29.40 -5.60
CA ALA A 92 -27.13 -28.19 -5.10
C ALA A 92 -26.88 -27.02 -6.02
N GLU A 93 -25.63 -26.84 -6.54
CA GLU A 93 -25.27 -25.83 -7.54
C GLU A 93 -26.06 -26.02 -8.87
N LYS A 94 -26.33 -27.28 -9.26
CA LYS A 94 -27.14 -27.61 -10.44
C LYS A 94 -28.62 -27.29 -10.24
N ASN A 95 -29.16 -27.57 -9.05
CA ASN A 95 -30.57 -27.45 -8.72
C ASN A 95 -30.92 -26.09 -8.08
N ALA A 96 -29.93 -25.18 -7.91
CA ALA A 96 -30.20 -23.84 -7.39
C ALA A 96 -31.15 -23.12 -8.35
N PRO A 97 -32.33 -22.63 -7.87
CA PRO A 97 -33.23 -21.89 -8.71
C PRO A 97 -32.52 -20.66 -9.26
N GLU A 98 -32.66 -20.44 -10.58
CA GLU A 98 -32.22 -19.18 -11.18
C GLU A 98 -32.82 -18.04 -10.39
N MET A 99 -31.95 -17.18 -9.86
CA MET A 99 -32.37 -15.88 -9.34
C MET A 99 -32.90 -15.08 -10.51
N SER A 100 -34.18 -15.30 -10.83
CA SER A 100 -34.94 -14.43 -11.69
C SER A 100 -34.82 -13.00 -11.14
N SER A 101 -34.51 -12.08 -12.01
CA SER A 101 -34.45 -10.63 -11.77
C SER A 101 -35.83 -10.02 -11.47
N SER A 102 -36.59 -10.59 -10.56
CA SER A 102 -37.82 -10.02 -10.00
C SER A 102 -37.53 -9.44 -8.63
N GLY A 103 -37.18 -8.24 -8.64
CA GLY A 103 -37.31 -7.10 -7.81
C GLY A 103 -37.73 -7.21 -6.35
N SER A 104 -36.96 -7.82 -5.48
CA SER A 104 -36.84 -7.28 -4.11
C SER A 104 -35.40 -6.73 -3.97
N LYS A 105 -35.30 -5.41 -3.80
CA LYS A 105 -34.02 -4.77 -3.46
C LYS A 105 -33.50 -5.47 -2.21
N PRO A 106 -32.25 -5.96 -2.18
CA PRO A 106 -31.71 -6.56 -0.97
C PRO A 106 -31.77 -5.52 0.16
N GLU A 107 -32.44 -5.87 1.24
CA GLU A 107 -32.52 -5.03 2.43
C GLU A 107 -31.17 -5.10 3.15
N ILE A 108 -30.30 -4.12 2.88
CA ILE A 108 -29.00 -4.00 3.54
C ILE A 108 -29.25 -3.40 4.93
N GLN A 109 -29.07 -4.20 5.97
CA GLN A 109 -29.18 -3.74 7.36
C GLN A 109 -27.80 -3.39 7.91
N LEU A 110 -27.68 -2.20 8.51
CA LEU A 110 -26.46 -1.78 9.22
C LEU A 110 -26.54 -2.26 10.65
N ASP A 111 -25.46 -2.80 11.19
CA ASP A 111 -25.30 -3.25 12.56
C ASP A 111 -24.86 -2.13 13.51
N PHE A 112 -24.87 -0.89 13.05
CA PHE A 112 -24.47 0.31 13.79
C PHE A 112 -25.33 1.52 13.43
N THR A 113 -25.27 2.55 14.28
CA THR A 113 -25.81 3.90 14.03
C THR A 113 -24.66 4.89 13.97
N LEU A 114 -24.75 5.87 13.09
CA LEU A 114 -23.77 6.95 13.01
C LEU A 114 -23.85 7.85 14.24
N SER A 115 -22.70 8.25 14.78
CA SER A 115 -22.62 9.29 15.82
C SER A 115 -23.04 10.65 15.27
N ALA A 116 -23.21 11.65 16.13
CA ALA A 116 -23.54 13.02 15.70
C ALA A 116 -22.45 13.60 14.76
N ALA A 117 -21.17 13.38 15.12
CA ALA A 117 -20.04 13.82 14.28
C ALA A 117 -20.01 13.12 12.92
N GLN A 118 -20.28 11.81 12.91
CA GLN A 118 -20.36 11.04 11.66
C GLN A 118 -21.58 11.45 10.82
N THR A 119 -22.71 11.76 11.44
CA THR A 119 -23.90 12.26 10.74
C THR A 119 -23.63 13.62 10.07
N ASN A 120 -23.00 14.52 10.78
CA ASN A 120 -22.58 15.81 10.21
C ASN A 120 -21.63 15.63 9.02
N ALA A 121 -20.61 14.78 9.17
CA ALA A 121 -19.67 14.47 8.09
C ALA A 121 -20.38 13.83 6.88
N TYR A 122 -21.34 12.94 7.12
CA TYR A 122 -22.17 12.33 6.08
C TYR A 122 -22.96 13.37 5.29
N GLU A 123 -23.59 14.34 5.97
CA GLU A 123 -24.32 15.44 5.32
C GLU A 123 -23.37 16.36 4.51
N GLU A 124 -22.18 16.66 5.03
CA GLU A 124 -21.18 17.46 4.30
C GLU A 124 -20.69 16.73 3.04
N ILE A 125 -20.50 15.43 3.11
CA ILE A 125 -20.16 14.59 1.95
C ILE A 125 -21.26 14.70 0.89
N HIS A 126 -22.54 14.59 1.27
CA HIS A 126 -23.66 14.72 0.34
C HIS A 126 -23.74 16.12 -0.31
N LYS A 127 -23.54 17.18 0.46
CA LYS A 127 -23.47 18.55 -0.09
C LYS A 127 -22.34 18.72 -1.11
N ALA A 128 -21.24 17.97 -0.96
CA ALA A 128 -20.15 17.97 -1.94
C ALA A 128 -20.54 17.17 -3.20
N PHE A 129 -21.20 16.04 -3.04
CA PHE A 129 -21.68 15.21 -4.16
C PHE A 129 -22.72 15.93 -5.03
N GLU A 130 -23.62 16.70 -4.43
CA GLU A 130 -24.57 17.56 -5.17
C GLU A 130 -23.84 18.55 -6.10
N LYS A 131 -22.63 18.95 -5.74
CA LYS A 131 -21.76 19.82 -6.56
C LYS A 131 -20.83 19.05 -7.50
N HIS A 132 -20.97 17.73 -7.57
CA HIS A 132 -20.05 16.83 -8.29
C HIS A 132 -18.59 17.00 -7.90
N ASN A 133 -18.33 17.32 -6.63
CA ASN A 133 -17.00 17.55 -6.10
C ASN A 133 -16.52 16.30 -5.35
N PRO A 134 -15.36 15.70 -5.69
CA PRO A 134 -14.79 14.63 -4.91
C PRO A 134 -14.51 15.07 -3.48
N VAL A 135 -14.60 14.15 -2.54
CA VAL A 135 -14.41 14.42 -1.12
C VAL A 135 -13.07 13.86 -0.64
N LEU A 136 -12.35 14.65 0.16
CA LEU A 136 -11.26 14.18 1.02
C LEU A 136 -11.80 14.06 2.45
N LEU A 137 -12.06 12.85 2.90
CA LEU A 137 -12.45 12.54 4.28
C LEU A 137 -11.19 12.36 5.13
N GLN A 138 -10.83 13.39 5.87
CA GLN A 138 -9.75 13.32 6.85
C GLN A 138 -10.33 12.94 8.21
N GLY A 139 -9.96 11.75 8.73
CA GLY A 139 -10.43 11.30 10.03
C GLY A 139 -9.32 10.64 10.83
N VAL A 140 -9.23 10.97 12.12
CA VAL A 140 -8.26 10.34 13.02
C VAL A 140 -8.45 8.81 13.07
N THR A 141 -7.42 8.08 13.46
CA THR A 141 -7.51 6.63 13.62
C THR A 141 -8.57 6.30 14.68
N GLY A 142 -9.53 5.41 14.35
CA GLY A 142 -10.63 5.07 15.24
C GLY A 142 -11.80 6.06 15.26
N SER A 143 -11.87 7.04 14.34
CA SER A 143 -13.01 7.95 14.21
C SER A 143 -14.25 7.32 13.53
N GLY A 144 -14.13 6.09 13.02
CA GLY A 144 -15.24 5.42 12.34
C GLY A 144 -15.42 5.82 10.87
N LYS A 145 -14.34 6.10 10.15
CA LYS A 145 -14.36 6.32 8.68
C LYS A 145 -15.02 5.16 7.94
N THR A 146 -14.77 3.93 8.39
CA THR A 146 -15.31 2.72 7.76
C THR A 146 -16.84 2.67 7.85
N GLU A 147 -17.43 3.13 8.96
CA GLU A 147 -18.90 3.24 9.14
C GLU A 147 -19.50 4.19 8.11
N LEU A 148 -18.85 5.34 7.86
CA LEU A 148 -19.27 6.28 6.81
C LEU A 148 -19.16 5.66 5.41
N HIS A 149 -18.07 4.95 5.14
CA HIS A 149 -17.89 4.25 3.85
C HIS A 149 -18.99 3.22 3.62
N ILE A 150 -19.35 2.45 4.64
CA ILE A 150 -20.42 1.44 4.59
C ILE A 150 -21.78 2.11 4.36
N ALA A 151 -22.07 3.22 5.05
CA ALA A 151 -23.32 3.95 4.88
C ALA A 151 -23.47 4.50 3.46
N LEU A 152 -22.42 5.13 2.91
CA LEU A 152 -22.38 5.63 1.53
C LEU A 152 -22.50 4.49 0.50
N ALA A 153 -21.82 3.37 0.75
CA ALA A 153 -21.90 2.19 -0.13
C ALA A 153 -23.30 1.59 -0.15
N LYS A 154 -23.95 1.45 1.03
CA LYS A 154 -25.34 1.01 1.12
C LYS A 154 -26.26 1.88 0.25
N GLU A 155 -26.11 3.19 0.33
CA GLU A 155 -26.95 4.13 -0.42
C GLU A 155 -26.75 3.97 -1.94
N ALA A 156 -25.51 3.88 -2.42
CA ALA A 156 -25.22 3.67 -3.83
C ALA A 156 -25.80 2.35 -4.35
N LEU A 157 -25.64 1.25 -3.58
CA LEU A 157 -26.22 -0.07 -3.91
C LEU A 157 -27.75 -0.03 -3.92
N THR A 158 -28.38 0.66 -2.97
CA THR A 158 -29.85 0.82 -2.93
C THR A 158 -30.39 1.59 -4.14
N ARG A 159 -29.58 2.50 -4.69
CA ARG A 159 -29.87 3.20 -5.95
C ARG A 159 -29.63 2.32 -7.20
N GLY A 160 -29.17 1.08 -7.03
CA GLY A 160 -28.86 0.14 -8.11
C GLY A 160 -27.52 0.35 -8.79
N ARG A 161 -26.60 1.11 -8.17
CA ARG A 161 -25.29 1.44 -8.73
C ARG A 161 -24.17 0.65 -8.06
N ASN A 162 -23.13 0.31 -8.82
CA ASN A 162 -21.93 -0.36 -8.31
C ASN A 162 -21.12 0.57 -7.38
N VAL A 163 -20.42 -0.07 -6.44
CA VAL A 163 -19.45 0.58 -5.56
C VAL A 163 -18.08 -0.05 -5.76
N LEU A 164 -17.06 0.76 -5.93
CA LEU A 164 -15.66 0.35 -5.93
C LEU A 164 -14.99 0.84 -4.65
N TYR A 165 -14.64 -0.09 -3.76
CA TYR A 165 -13.93 0.18 -2.53
C TYR A 165 -12.47 -0.25 -2.68
N LEU A 166 -11.58 0.71 -2.84
CA LEU A 166 -10.15 0.50 -3.00
C LEU A 166 -9.44 0.55 -1.65
N ILE A 167 -8.62 -0.45 -1.41
CA ILE A 167 -7.73 -0.53 -0.26
C ILE A 167 -6.28 -0.76 -0.71
N PRO A 168 -5.27 -0.35 0.09
CA PRO A 168 -3.88 -0.63 -0.22
C PRO A 168 -3.61 -2.14 -0.38
N GLU A 169 -2.70 -2.50 -1.29
CA GLU A 169 -2.46 -3.90 -1.73
C GLU A 169 -2.12 -4.87 -0.57
N ILE A 170 -1.58 -4.33 0.55
CA ILE A 170 -1.17 -5.12 1.73
C ILE A 170 -2.30 -5.17 2.77
N ALA A 171 -3.31 -4.30 2.66
CA ALA A 171 -4.35 -4.10 3.68
C ALA A 171 -5.64 -4.88 3.42
N VAL A 172 -5.66 -5.86 2.48
CA VAL A 172 -6.80 -6.78 2.37
C VAL A 172 -6.82 -7.61 3.65
N SER A 173 -7.32 -7.00 4.72
CA SER A 173 -7.43 -7.67 5.99
C SER A 173 -8.68 -8.55 5.95
N ARG A 174 -8.51 -9.79 6.36
CA ARG A 174 -9.61 -10.73 6.57
C ARG A 174 -10.73 -10.12 7.44
N GLN A 175 -10.37 -9.23 8.37
CA GLN A 175 -11.31 -8.47 9.17
C GLN A 175 -12.24 -7.57 8.34
N MET A 176 -11.70 -6.85 7.34
CA MET A 176 -12.50 -6.00 6.47
C MET A 176 -13.42 -6.85 5.58
N GLU A 177 -12.90 -7.93 5.01
CA GLU A 177 -13.69 -8.89 4.23
C GLU A 177 -14.83 -9.49 5.06
N GLU A 178 -14.53 -9.97 6.27
CA GLU A 178 -15.54 -10.54 7.18
C GLU A 178 -16.56 -9.50 7.64
N ARG A 179 -16.14 -8.25 7.87
CA ARG A 179 -17.04 -7.16 8.27
C ARG A 179 -17.98 -6.75 7.14
N LEU A 180 -17.44 -6.49 5.95
CA LEU A 180 -18.25 -6.13 4.78
C LEU A 180 -19.12 -7.32 4.34
N GLY A 181 -18.61 -8.56 4.44
CA GLY A 181 -19.36 -9.77 4.12
C GLY A 181 -20.58 -9.97 5.01
N ARG A 182 -20.49 -9.64 6.30
CA ARG A 182 -21.67 -9.69 7.21
C ARG A 182 -22.76 -8.69 6.83
N ILE A 183 -22.38 -7.51 6.31
CA ILE A 183 -23.33 -6.42 6.01
C ILE A 183 -23.91 -6.57 4.59
N PHE A 184 -23.05 -6.85 3.61
CA PHE A 184 -23.42 -6.85 2.19
C PHE A 184 -23.68 -8.24 1.61
N GLY A 185 -23.29 -9.31 2.33
CA GLY A 185 -23.52 -10.70 1.89
C GLY A 185 -23.04 -10.96 0.46
N ASP A 186 -23.93 -11.49 -0.36
CA ASP A 186 -23.66 -11.86 -1.75
C ASP A 186 -23.39 -10.65 -2.68
N LEU A 187 -23.67 -9.42 -2.23
CA LEU A 187 -23.33 -8.22 -2.98
C LEU A 187 -21.85 -7.86 -2.90
N LEU A 188 -21.09 -8.47 -1.97
CA LEU A 188 -19.66 -8.23 -1.82
C LEU A 188 -18.86 -9.10 -2.78
N LEU A 189 -18.06 -8.47 -3.61
CA LEU A 189 -17.07 -9.12 -4.48
C LEU A 189 -15.66 -8.72 -4.06
N ILE A 190 -14.78 -9.71 -3.91
CA ILE A 190 -13.36 -9.49 -3.60
C ILE A 190 -12.56 -9.56 -4.90
N PHE A 191 -11.63 -8.59 -5.11
CA PHE A 191 -10.79 -8.57 -6.30
C PHE A 191 -9.36 -8.09 -6.00
N HIS A 192 -8.38 -8.98 -6.16
CA HIS A 192 -6.97 -8.65 -6.01
C HIS A 192 -6.06 -9.42 -6.99
N SER A 193 -4.79 -9.08 -7.02
CA SER A 193 -3.83 -9.64 -8.00
C SER A 193 -3.58 -11.15 -7.86
N LYS A 194 -3.86 -11.74 -6.69
CA LYS A 194 -3.68 -13.17 -6.41
C LYS A 194 -4.88 -14.03 -6.83
N GLU A 195 -6.00 -13.42 -7.25
CA GLU A 195 -7.17 -14.16 -7.71
C GLU A 195 -6.90 -14.96 -8.98
N THR A 196 -7.55 -16.11 -9.10
CA THR A 196 -7.46 -16.95 -10.29
C THR A 196 -8.07 -16.25 -11.51
N PRO A 197 -7.61 -16.54 -12.74
CA PRO A 197 -8.21 -15.96 -13.94
C PRO A 197 -9.72 -16.21 -14.06
N ALA A 198 -10.19 -17.39 -13.62
CA ALA A 198 -11.62 -17.73 -13.62
C ALA A 198 -12.42 -16.82 -12.68
N ARG A 199 -11.93 -16.60 -11.43
CA ARG A 199 -12.57 -15.70 -10.46
C ARG A 199 -12.56 -14.26 -10.92
N ARG A 200 -11.47 -13.79 -11.53
CA ARG A 200 -11.42 -12.45 -12.12
C ARG A 200 -12.46 -12.25 -13.22
N LEU A 201 -12.67 -13.26 -14.07
CA LEU A 201 -13.69 -13.20 -15.12
C LEU A 201 -15.10 -13.20 -14.54
N GLU A 202 -15.35 -14.00 -13.50
CA GLU A 202 -16.62 -14.04 -12.78
C GLU A 202 -16.96 -12.67 -12.19
N VAL A 203 -16.04 -12.05 -11.43
CA VAL A 203 -16.23 -10.70 -10.89
C VAL A 203 -16.46 -9.67 -12.00
N ALA A 204 -15.69 -9.74 -13.09
CA ALA A 204 -15.84 -8.83 -14.23
C ALA A 204 -17.23 -8.97 -14.89
N ASN A 205 -17.78 -10.18 -14.96
CA ASN A 205 -19.12 -10.42 -15.49
C ASN A 205 -20.22 -9.96 -14.51
N ALA A 206 -20.02 -10.16 -13.20
CA ALA A 206 -20.97 -9.74 -12.19
C ALA A 206 -21.19 -8.22 -12.22
N VAL A 207 -20.10 -7.43 -12.17
CA VAL A 207 -20.18 -5.95 -12.15
C VAL A 207 -20.77 -5.33 -13.43
N ARG A 208 -20.90 -6.11 -14.51
CA ARG A 208 -21.62 -5.68 -15.73
C ARG A 208 -23.13 -5.80 -15.61
N ARG A 209 -23.64 -6.62 -14.69
CA ARG A 209 -25.04 -7.03 -14.65
C ARG A 209 -25.86 -6.39 -13.54
N GLY A 210 -25.25 -6.10 -12.41
CA GLY A 210 -25.99 -5.65 -11.25
C GLY A 210 -25.20 -4.79 -10.29
N PRO A 211 -25.86 -4.28 -9.24
CA PRO A 211 -25.21 -3.49 -8.22
C PRO A 211 -24.41 -4.41 -7.29
N TYR A 212 -23.10 -4.26 -7.31
CA TYR A 212 -22.16 -4.94 -6.42
C TYR A 212 -21.22 -3.94 -5.77
N ILE A 213 -20.78 -4.26 -4.54
CA ILE A 213 -19.64 -3.62 -3.92
C ILE A 213 -18.40 -4.48 -4.18
N VAL A 214 -17.40 -3.90 -4.83
CA VAL A 214 -16.11 -4.55 -5.08
C VAL A 214 -15.11 -4.03 -4.06
N LEU A 215 -14.68 -4.88 -3.13
CA LEU A 215 -13.52 -4.62 -2.29
C LEU A 215 -12.28 -5.08 -3.07
N GLY A 216 -11.42 -4.14 -3.42
CA GLY A 216 -10.30 -4.48 -4.27
C GLY A 216 -9.07 -3.61 -4.08
N THR A 217 -7.98 -4.07 -4.68
CA THR A 217 -6.73 -3.33 -4.75
C THR A 217 -6.66 -2.49 -6.02
N ARG A 218 -5.56 -1.78 -6.23
CA ARG A 218 -5.30 -0.95 -7.41
C ARG A 218 -5.75 -1.54 -8.75
N SER A 219 -5.63 -2.86 -8.94
CA SER A 219 -5.99 -3.52 -10.20
C SER A 219 -7.50 -3.56 -10.48
N SER A 220 -8.34 -3.45 -9.46
CA SER A 220 -9.81 -3.49 -9.60
C SER A 220 -10.41 -2.27 -10.31
N ILE A 221 -9.64 -1.19 -10.47
CA ILE A 221 -10.05 -0.01 -11.26
C ILE A 221 -10.38 -0.36 -12.72
N PHE A 222 -9.81 -1.44 -13.25
CA PHE A 222 -10.04 -1.87 -14.64
C PHE A 222 -11.21 -2.85 -14.80
N LEU A 223 -12.00 -3.08 -13.76
CA LEU A 223 -13.22 -3.86 -13.86
C LEU A 223 -14.26 -3.12 -14.72
N PRO A 224 -15.02 -3.87 -15.55
CA PRO A 224 -15.98 -3.29 -16.47
C PRO A 224 -17.34 -2.98 -15.81
N HIS A 225 -17.37 -2.06 -14.87
CA HIS A 225 -18.61 -1.63 -14.22
C HIS A 225 -19.64 -1.13 -15.26
N HIS A 226 -20.89 -1.57 -15.10
CA HIS A 226 -21.98 -1.05 -15.94
C HIS A 226 -22.35 0.38 -15.54
N ASP A 227 -22.62 0.58 -14.24
CA ASP A 227 -22.95 1.88 -13.65
C ASP A 227 -22.23 1.99 -12.29
N LEU A 228 -21.14 2.76 -12.26
CA LEU A 228 -20.37 2.99 -11.05
C LEU A 228 -20.85 4.23 -10.34
N GLY A 229 -21.52 4.05 -9.19
CA GLY A 229 -22.10 5.13 -8.41
C GLY A 229 -21.17 5.77 -7.40
N LEU A 230 -20.28 4.98 -6.83
CA LEU A 230 -19.37 5.44 -5.78
C LEU A 230 -18.01 4.80 -5.89
N VAL A 231 -16.95 5.58 -5.75
CA VAL A 231 -15.58 5.12 -5.59
C VAL A 231 -15.06 5.58 -4.23
N ILE A 232 -14.63 4.63 -3.41
CA ILE A 232 -13.98 4.88 -2.13
C ILE A 232 -12.53 4.49 -2.26
N VAL A 233 -11.60 5.37 -1.88
CA VAL A 233 -10.16 5.09 -1.84
C VAL A 233 -9.70 5.26 -0.40
N ASP A 234 -9.54 4.16 0.29
CA ASP A 234 -9.10 4.17 1.69
C ASP A 234 -7.57 4.29 1.77
N GLU A 235 -7.08 4.97 2.81
CA GLU A 235 -5.65 5.31 2.97
C GLU A 235 -5.03 5.90 1.67
N GLU A 236 -5.65 6.97 1.15
CA GLU A 236 -5.36 7.57 -0.18
C GLU A 236 -3.88 7.93 -0.38
N HIS A 237 -3.17 8.17 0.72
CA HIS A 237 -1.75 8.51 0.75
C HIS A 237 -0.83 7.31 0.49
N ASP A 238 -1.36 6.06 0.56
CA ASP A 238 -0.52 4.87 0.46
C ASP A 238 0.17 4.74 -0.90
N THR A 239 1.47 4.49 -0.85
CA THR A 239 2.31 4.39 -2.05
C THR A 239 1.98 3.21 -2.94
N SER A 240 1.30 2.17 -2.43
CA SER A 240 0.90 0.99 -3.20
C SER A 240 -0.13 1.30 -4.30
N TYR A 241 -0.79 2.47 -4.24
CA TYR A 241 -1.65 2.91 -5.34
C TYR A 241 -0.89 3.29 -6.61
N LYS A 242 0.42 3.57 -6.52
CA LYS A 242 1.26 3.78 -7.71
C LYS A 242 1.74 2.45 -8.28
N GLN A 243 1.52 2.21 -9.57
CA GLN A 243 2.06 1.06 -10.27
C GLN A 243 3.48 1.33 -10.78
N ASP A 244 4.42 0.50 -10.34
CA ASP A 244 5.81 0.54 -10.79
C ASP A 244 6.02 -0.28 -12.05
N ALA A 245 5.52 -1.51 -12.04
CA ALA A 245 5.59 -2.45 -13.15
C ALA A 245 4.34 -3.37 -13.14
N PRO A 246 3.91 -3.86 -14.31
CA PRO A 246 4.28 -3.45 -15.66
C PRO A 246 3.71 -2.08 -16.05
N ALA A 247 4.07 -1.57 -17.24
CA ALA A 247 3.36 -0.44 -17.82
C ALA A 247 1.91 -0.81 -18.17
N PRO A 248 0.96 0.15 -18.11
CA PRO A 248 1.13 1.57 -17.80
C PRO A 248 1.34 1.84 -16.31
N ARG A 249 2.23 2.76 -15.98
CA ARG A 249 2.57 3.14 -14.61
C ARG A 249 1.61 4.20 -14.08
N TYR A 250 0.36 3.81 -13.87
CA TYR A 250 -0.70 4.71 -13.38
C TYR A 250 -0.66 4.84 -11.84
N ASN A 251 -1.31 5.91 -11.34
CA ASN A 251 -1.64 6.04 -9.92
C ASN A 251 -3.11 5.63 -9.74
N GLY A 252 -3.37 4.63 -8.89
CA GLY A 252 -4.70 4.08 -8.65
C GLY A 252 -5.66 5.11 -8.06
N ARG A 253 -5.23 5.91 -7.09
CA ARG A 253 -6.03 6.98 -6.50
C ARG A 253 -6.50 7.99 -7.58
N ASP A 254 -5.56 8.53 -8.36
CA ASP A 254 -5.88 9.52 -9.38
C ASP A 254 -6.74 8.91 -10.51
N THR A 255 -6.49 7.65 -10.88
CA THR A 255 -7.29 6.93 -11.88
C THR A 255 -8.71 6.65 -11.39
N ALA A 256 -8.89 6.37 -10.10
CA ALA A 256 -10.18 6.17 -9.47
C ALA A 256 -11.07 7.42 -9.56
N LEU A 257 -10.51 8.61 -9.32
CA LEU A 257 -11.21 9.87 -9.51
C LEU A 257 -11.67 10.09 -10.96
N VAL A 258 -10.80 9.75 -11.92
CA VAL A 258 -11.16 9.82 -13.35
C VAL A 258 -12.25 8.80 -13.70
N LEU A 259 -12.17 7.59 -13.14
CA LEU A 259 -13.17 6.55 -13.35
C LEU A 259 -14.55 6.97 -12.82
N ALA A 260 -14.61 7.49 -11.58
CA ALA A 260 -15.84 8.02 -11.01
C ALA A 260 -16.46 9.10 -11.93
N LYS A 261 -15.64 10.05 -12.38
CA LYS A 261 -16.09 11.10 -13.30
C LYS A 261 -16.63 10.56 -14.64
N ILE A 262 -16.01 9.54 -15.22
CA ILE A 262 -16.47 8.91 -16.49
C ILE A 262 -17.86 8.28 -16.33
N HIS A 263 -18.14 7.69 -15.15
CA HIS A 263 -19.43 7.08 -14.85
C HIS A 263 -20.47 8.06 -14.26
N GLY A 264 -20.14 9.34 -14.08
CA GLY A 264 -20.99 10.28 -13.34
C GLY A 264 -21.29 9.81 -11.93
N GLY A 265 -20.32 9.15 -11.30
CA GLY A 265 -20.37 8.69 -9.93
C GLY A 265 -19.59 9.61 -8.98
N ASP A 266 -19.78 9.38 -7.69
CA ASP A 266 -19.14 10.13 -6.62
C ASP A 266 -17.83 9.49 -6.18
N ALA A 267 -16.96 10.26 -5.53
CA ALA A 267 -15.67 9.75 -5.06
C ALA A 267 -15.30 10.29 -3.67
N VAL A 268 -14.86 9.38 -2.80
CA VAL A 268 -14.32 9.69 -1.48
C VAL A 268 -12.91 9.17 -1.39
N LEU A 269 -11.95 10.05 -1.13
CA LEU A 269 -10.60 9.72 -0.68
C LEU A 269 -10.58 9.80 0.83
N SER A 270 -10.12 8.77 1.51
CA SER A 270 -10.17 8.66 2.97
C SER A 270 -8.80 8.39 3.56
N THR A 271 -8.46 9.08 4.64
CA THR A 271 -7.19 8.88 5.36
C THR A 271 -7.17 9.60 6.69
N ALA A 272 -6.27 9.19 7.60
CA ALA A 272 -5.91 9.98 8.78
C ALA A 272 -4.89 11.07 8.44
N THR A 273 -4.00 10.81 7.48
CA THR A 273 -2.84 11.63 7.11
C THR A 273 -2.86 11.93 5.62
N PRO A 274 -3.56 12.96 5.18
CA PRO A 274 -3.72 13.30 3.78
C PRO A 274 -2.39 13.57 3.07
N SER A 275 -2.32 13.18 1.79
CA SER A 275 -1.21 13.59 0.93
C SER A 275 -1.27 15.09 0.65
N LEU A 276 -0.09 15.72 0.47
CA LEU A 276 0.00 17.14 0.13
C LEU A 276 -0.69 17.44 -1.21
N GLU A 277 -0.73 16.49 -2.13
CA GLU A 277 -1.46 16.60 -3.38
C GLU A 277 -2.97 16.71 -3.15
N SER A 278 -3.54 15.90 -2.26
CA SER A 278 -4.97 15.95 -1.90
C SER A 278 -5.33 17.23 -1.15
N LEU A 279 -4.50 17.65 -0.20
CA LEU A 279 -4.68 18.93 0.52
C LEU A 279 -4.60 20.13 -0.43
N TYR A 280 -3.68 20.12 -1.38
CA TYR A 280 -3.59 21.15 -2.39
C TYR A 280 -4.84 21.21 -3.28
N ASN A 281 -5.39 20.05 -3.69
CA ASN A 281 -6.62 19.98 -4.46
C ASN A 281 -7.82 20.55 -3.67
N CYS A 282 -7.88 20.33 -2.36
CA CYS A 282 -8.87 20.98 -1.49
C CYS A 282 -8.68 22.50 -1.46
N ARG A 283 -7.43 22.98 -1.30
CA ARG A 283 -7.10 24.42 -1.23
C ARG A 283 -7.50 25.18 -2.50
N ILE A 284 -7.40 24.54 -3.68
CA ILE A 284 -7.79 25.14 -4.97
C ILE A 284 -9.23 24.82 -5.39
N GLY A 285 -10.04 24.27 -4.50
CA GLY A 285 -11.46 24.00 -4.71
C GLY A 285 -11.79 22.84 -5.66
N ARG A 286 -10.83 21.98 -5.98
CA ARG A 286 -11.05 20.78 -6.81
C ARG A 286 -11.58 19.58 -6.03
N MET A 287 -11.51 19.64 -4.71
CA MET A 287 -12.04 18.65 -3.79
C MET A 287 -12.61 19.36 -2.57
N THR A 288 -13.60 18.75 -1.93
CA THR A 288 -14.13 19.22 -0.65
C THR A 288 -13.47 18.44 0.48
N LYS A 289 -12.92 19.14 1.47
CA LYS A 289 -12.39 18.53 2.68
C LYS A 289 -13.51 18.37 3.69
N VAL A 290 -13.68 17.17 4.23
CA VAL A 290 -14.57 16.84 5.35
C VAL A 290 -13.72 16.25 6.46
N GLU A 291 -13.91 16.72 7.70
CA GLU A 291 -13.09 16.32 8.85
C GLU A 291 -13.91 15.50 9.85
N LEU A 292 -13.31 14.44 10.37
CA LEU A 292 -13.86 13.58 11.41
C LEU A 292 -12.83 13.45 12.53
N THR A 293 -12.87 14.40 13.46
CA THR A 293 -11.86 14.57 14.52
C THR A 293 -12.15 13.77 15.78
N GLU A 294 -13.42 13.40 16.02
CA GLU A 294 -13.82 12.67 17.22
C GLU A 294 -13.52 11.17 17.09
N LYS A 295 -12.98 10.57 18.13
CA LYS A 295 -12.77 9.11 18.23
C LYS A 295 -14.04 8.41 18.68
N TYR A 296 -14.47 7.36 17.98
CA TYR A 296 -15.77 6.71 18.16
C TYR A 296 -15.93 5.99 19.52
N TYR A 297 -14.85 5.46 20.13
CA TYR A 297 -14.92 4.66 21.35
C TYR A 297 -14.18 5.25 22.56
N GLY A 298 -14.02 6.56 22.67
CA GLY A 298 -13.32 7.17 23.80
C GLY A 298 -11.86 6.67 23.94
N ALA A 299 -11.24 6.33 22.80
CA ALA A 299 -9.85 5.90 22.79
C ALA A 299 -8.96 7.04 23.33
N VAL A 300 -8.24 6.73 24.41
CA VAL A 300 -7.33 7.67 25.06
C VAL A 300 -6.11 7.85 24.17
N GLU A 301 -5.65 9.10 24.02
CA GLU A 301 -4.41 9.37 23.30
C GLU A 301 -3.21 8.75 24.02
N SER A 302 -2.25 8.29 23.23
CA SER A 302 -0.99 7.77 23.75
C SER A 302 -0.11 8.91 24.20
N ASP A 303 0.59 8.74 25.32
CA ASP A 303 1.69 9.63 25.68
C ASP A 303 2.79 9.50 24.63
N VAL A 304 3.38 10.64 24.27
CA VAL A 304 4.48 10.66 23.29
C VAL A 304 5.77 11.08 23.99
N GLU A 305 6.82 10.32 23.77
CA GLU A 305 8.14 10.66 24.25
C GLU A 305 9.17 10.64 23.13
N ILE A 306 9.94 11.72 23.00
CA ILE A 306 11.09 11.80 22.10
C ILE A 306 12.38 11.66 22.90
N ILE A 307 13.18 10.64 22.55
CA ILE A 307 14.47 10.38 23.19
C ILE A 307 15.59 10.81 22.26
N ASP A 308 16.40 11.78 22.71
CA ASP A 308 17.62 12.23 22.03
C ASP A 308 18.73 11.18 22.17
N THR A 309 18.90 10.36 21.15
CA THR A 309 19.94 9.31 21.14
C THR A 309 21.35 9.89 21.11
N SER A 310 21.57 11.11 20.61
CA SER A 310 22.87 11.78 20.64
C SER A 310 23.23 12.24 22.07
N ALA A 311 22.28 12.79 22.81
CA ALA A 311 22.45 13.14 24.21
C ALA A 311 22.68 11.89 25.07
N GLU A 312 21.89 10.83 24.87
CA GLU A 312 22.03 9.57 25.60
C GLU A 312 23.40 8.91 25.36
N ARG A 313 23.90 8.89 24.11
CA ARG A 313 25.27 8.40 23.80
C ARG A 313 26.35 9.17 24.56
N ARG A 314 26.25 10.51 24.63
CA ARG A 314 27.20 11.34 25.38
C ARG A 314 27.23 10.99 26.87
N LYS A 315 26.08 10.62 27.44
CA LYS A 315 25.93 10.17 28.84
C LYS A 315 26.24 8.69 29.06
N ARG A 316 26.65 7.96 28.03
CA ARG A 316 26.77 6.49 28.03
C ARG A 316 25.45 5.76 28.37
N GLY A 317 24.32 6.40 28.07
CA GLY A 317 22.97 5.91 28.34
C GLY A 317 22.40 5.00 27.26
N MET A 318 23.23 4.34 26.45
CA MET A 318 22.81 3.45 25.36
C MET A 318 23.37 2.04 25.52
N ALA A 319 22.52 1.04 25.25
CA ALA A 319 22.90 -0.35 25.06
C ALA A 319 22.54 -0.75 23.61
N GLY A 320 23.54 -0.79 22.73
CA GLY A 320 23.31 -1.03 21.30
C GLY A 320 22.41 0.01 20.66
N SER A 321 21.29 -0.43 20.12
CA SER A 321 20.27 0.43 19.50
C SER A 321 19.29 1.06 20.49
N PHE A 322 19.36 0.71 21.78
CA PHE A 322 18.37 1.09 22.80
C PHE A 322 18.94 2.09 23.79
N SER A 323 18.21 3.17 24.10
CA SER A 323 18.50 3.99 25.26
C SER A 323 18.09 3.28 26.55
N PHE A 324 18.81 3.53 27.66
CA PHE A 324 18.41 2.97 28.97
C PHE A 324 16.99 3.39 29.36
N LYS A 325 16.56 4.57 28.94
CA LYS A 325 15.20 5.07 29.14
C LYS A 325 14.15 4.19 28.45
N LEU A 326 14.36 3.85 27.17
CA LEU A 326 13.49 2.93 26.45
C LEU A 326 13.52 1.51 27.03
N ILE A 327 14.71 1.04 27.46
CA ILE A 327 14.83 -0.27 28.12
C ILE A 327 13.97 -0.34 29.39
N ASN A 328 13.95 0.75 30.18
CA ASN A 328 13.11 0.81 31.38
C ASN A 328 11.61 0.80 31.02
N HIS A 329 11.17 1.57 30.02
CA HIS A 329 9.78 1.53 29.55
C HIS A 329 9.36 0.14 29.06
N ILE A 330 10.25 -0.56 28.35
CA ILE A 330 9.97 -1.95 27.94
C ILE A 330 9.81 -2.86 29.17
N ARG A 331 10.69 -2.75 30.17
CA ARG A 331 10.59 -3.57 31.39
C ARG A 331 9.31 -3.28 32.17
N GLU A 332 8.95 -2.02 32.35
CA GLU A 332 7.71 -1.60 33.00
C GLU A 332 6.51 -2.18 32.27
N THR A 333 6.44 -2.00 30.95
CA THR A 333 5.36 -2.53 30.12
C THR A 333 5.20 -4.05 30.23
N LEU A 334 6.33 -4.78 30.17
CA LEU A 334 6.30 -6.24 30.29
C LEU A 334 5.89 -6.69 31.71
N SER A 335 6.34 -5.99 32.76
CA SER A 335 5.98 -6.29 34.15
C SER A 335 4.48 -6.09 34.43
N GLU A 336 3.84 -5.17 33.73
CA GLU A 336 2.40 -4.92 33.75
C GLU A 336 1.59 -5.89 32.85
N GLY A 337 2.26 -6.81 32.16
CA GLY A 337 1.63 -7.75 31.23
C GLY A 337 1.20 -7.11 29.89
N GLY A 338 1.73 -5.92 29.56
CA GLY A 338 1.54 -5.26 28.27
C GLY A 338 2.43 -5.84 27.18
N GLN A 339 2.09 -5.56 25.92
CA GLN A 339 2.87 -5.95 24.75
C GLN A 339 3.64 -4.76 24.17
N VAL A 340 4.77 -5.06 23.54
CA VAL A 340 5.68 -4.06 22.96
C VAL A 340 5.81 -4.26 21.45
N LEU A 341 5.69 -3.18 20.69
CA LEU A 341 5.98 -3.14 19.28
C LEU A 341 7.20 -2.25 19.01
N LEU A 342 8.27 -2.84 18.53
CA LEU A 342 9.49 -2.15 18.14
C LEU A 342 9.54 -1.99 16.63
N LEU A 343 9.49 -0.76 16.19
CA LEU A 343 9.43 -0.42 14.78
C LEU A 343 10.74 0.17 14.30
N ARG A 344 11.11 -0.21 13.12
CA ARG A 344 12.24 0.35 12.43
C ARG A 344 11.84 0.96 11.11
N GLY A 345 12.43 2.10 10.78
CA GLY A 345 12.32 2.68 9.45
C GLY A 345 12.77 1.69 8.37
N ARG A 346 12.15 1.78 7.20
CA ARG A 346 12.45 0.91 6.05
C ARG A 346 13.94 0.92 5.74
N ARG A 347 14.51 -0.22 5.31
CA ARG A 347 15.87 -0.24 4.73
C ARG A 347 15.93 0.77 3.59
N ALA A 348 16.79 1.79 3.70
CA ALA A 348 17.12 2.62 2.55
C ALA A 348 17.86 1.74 1.54
N TYR A 349 17.38 1.71 0.28
CA TYR A 349 18.05 0.99 -0.83
C TYR A 349 19.46 1.52 -1.07
N SER A 350 19.74 2.72 -0.62
CA SER A 350 21.04 3.39 -0.73
C SER A 350 21.49 3.89 0.63
N PRO A 351 22.73 3.63 1.05
CA PRO A 351 23.23 4.02 2.35
C PRO A 351 23.37 5.54 2.43
N SER A 352 22.42 6.18 3.10
CA SER A 352 22.58 7.58 3.52
C SER A 352 23.56 7.66 4.69
N VAL A 353 24.13 8.82 4.91
CA VAL A 353 25.00 9.10 6.06
C VAL A 353 24.36 10.09 7.01
N GLN A 354 24.69 9.97 8.29
CA GLN A 354 24.23 10.87 9.34
C GLN A 354 25.40 11.26 10.22
N CYS A 355 25.40 12.49 10.70
CA CYS A 355 26.38 12.92 11.66
C CYS A 355 26.16 12.27 13.03
N PHE A 356 27.19 11.64 13.57
CA PHE A 356 27.14 11.01 14.89
C PHE A 356 26.91 12.01 16.01
N THR A 357 27.41 13.26 15.84
CA THR A 357 27.38 14.30 16.89
C THR A 357 26.09 15.12 16.89
N CYS A 358 25.67 15.66 15.73
CA CYS A 358 24.53 16.57 15.63
C CYS A 358 23.32 15.97 14.94
N GLY A 359 23.42 14.74 14.42
CA GLY A 359 22.33 14.05 13.74
C GLY A 359 22.05 14.54 12.32
N ASP A 360 22.78 15.54 11.81
CA ASP A 360 22.55 16.09 10.48
C ASP A 360 22.70 15.03 9.38
N ILE A 361 21.78 15.06 8.40
CA ILE A 361 21.80 14.20 7.21
C ILE A 361 22.13 15.09 6.02
N PRO A 362 23.30 14.94 5.38
CA PRO A 362 23.69 15.75 4.23
C PRO A 362 22.66 15.66 3.10
N LYS A 363 22.18 16.81 2.63
CA LYS A 363 21.19 16.93 1.57
C LYS A 363 21.80 17.55 0.32
N CYS A 364 21.24 17.24 -0.84
CA CYS A 364 21.63 17.83 -2.12
C CYS A 364 21.20 19.31 -2.16
N PRO A 365 22.08 20.26 -2.51
CA PRO A 365 21.74 21.68 -2.57
C PRO A 365 20.72 22.00 -3.68
N HIS A 366 20.62 21.16 -4.70
CA HIS A 366 19.73 21.38 -5.85
C HIS A 366 18.37 20.69 -5.72
N CYS A 367 18.26 19.65 -4.89
CA CYS A 367 17.04 18.82 -4.81
C CYS A 367 16.49 18.72 -3.40
N ASN A 368 17.24 19.17 -2.38
CA ASN A 368 16.93 19.06 -0.96
C ASN A 368 16.60 17.62 -0.49
N VAL A 369 17.07 16.60 -1.22
CA VAL A 369 16.95 15.19 -0.82
C VAL A 369 18.26 14.69 -0.21
N PRO A 370 18.22 13.72 0.74
CA PRO A 370 19.42 13.12 1.31
C PRO A 370 20.36 12.57 0.25
N LEU A 371 21.66 12.64 0.51
CA LEU A 371 22.69 12.11 -0.36
C LEU A 371 23.00 10.64 -0.03
N SER A 372 23.34 9.84 -1.04
CA SER A 372 23.81 8.47 -0.90
C SER A 372 25.32 8.38 -0.87
N LEU A 373 25.82 7.50 -0.01
CA LEU A 373 27.24 7.19 0.08
C LEU A 373 27.64 6.09 -0.93
N HIS A 374 28.48 6.44 -1.85
CA HIS A 374 29.20 5.52 -2.74
C HIS A 374 30.58 5.23 -2.18
N LYS A 375 30.67 4.21 -1.31
CA LYS A 375 31.91 3.88 -0.57
C LYS A 375 33.10 3.59 -1.46
N GLN A 376 32.89 2.89 -2.57
CA GLN A 376 33.96 2.51 -3.50
C GLN A 376 34.55 3.74 -4.24
N GLU A 377 33.72 4.73 -4.53
CA GLU A 377 34.08 5.95 -5.22
C GLU A 377 34.50 7.08 -4.27
N GLY A 378 34.27 6.92 -2.96
CA GLY A 378 34.52 7.97 -1.96
C GLY A 378 33.66 9.21 -2.13
N LEU A 379 32.43 9.07 -2.61
CA LEU A 379 31.53 10.17 -2.97
C LEU A 379 30.19 10.09 -2.26
N LEU A 380 29.59 11.29 -2.01
CA LEU A 380 28.16 11.44 -1.76
C LEU A 380 27.47 11.86 -3.07
N MET A 381 26.40 11.19 -3.45
CA MET A 381 25.70 11.43 -4.71
C MET A 381 24.21 11.64 -4.52
N CYS A 382 23.64 12.59 -5.26
CA CYS A 382 22.21 12.78 -5.41
C CYS A 382 21.67 11.97 -6.59
N HIS A 383 20.83 10.97 -6.34
CA HIS A 383 20.20 10.17 -7.39
C HIS A 383 18.98 10.83 -8.04
N TYR A 384 18.71 12.12 -7.72
CA TYR A 384 17.68 12.92 -8.38
C TYR A 384 18.23 13.79 -9.50
N CYS A 385 19.47 14.28 -9.35
CA CYS A 385 20.06 15.17 -10.32
C CYS A 385 21.48 14.78 -10.75
N GLY A 386 22.08 13.77 -10.13
CA GLY A 386 23.45 13.34 -10.39
C GLY A 386 24.53 14.20 -9.74
N TRP A 387 24.17 15.21 -8.93
CA TRP A 387 25.16 16.03 -8.22
C TRP A 387 26.01 15.18 -7.29
N ARG A 388 27.33 15.45 -7.25
CA ARG A 388 28.33 14.68 -6.50
C ARG A 388 29.19 15.59 -5.66
N THR A 389 29.61 15.13 -4.48
CA THR A 389 30.60 15.78 -3.62
C THR A 389 31.50 14.74 -2.96
N PRO A 390 32.78 15.04 -2.69
CA PRO A 390 33.65 14.10 -1.97
C PRO A 390 33.09 13.72 -0.60
N TYR A 391 33.20 12.44 -0.25
CA TYR A 391 32.90 11.98 1.11
C TYR A 391 34.12 12.13 1.98
N THR A 392 34.11 13.13 2.83
CA THR A 392 35.23 13.43 3.76
C THR A 392 35.11 12.67 5.10
N GLY A 393 33.98 12.03 5.36
CA GLY A 393 33.69 11.47 6.67
C GLY A 393 33.34 12.51 7.74
N ILE A 394 33.38 13.80 7.41
CA ILE A 394 33.20 14.91 8.35
C ILE A 394 31.89 15.66 8.04
N CYS A 395 31.14 15.97 9.06
CA CYS A 395 29.92 16.76 8.97
C CYS A 395 30.24 18.24 8.66
N GLY A 396 29.69 18.75 7.56
CA GLY A 396 29.86 20.16 7.17
C GLY A 396 29.23 21.18 8.14
N LYS A 397 28.32 20.73 9.03
CA LYS A 397 27.61 21.59 9.97
C LYS A 397 28.32 21.74 11.33
N CYS A 398 28.86 20.66 11.88
CA CYS A 398 29.46 20.67 13.23
C CYS A 398 30.85 20.04 13.31
N GLY A 399 31.43 19.56 12.21
CA GLY A 399 32.74 18.90 12.20
C GLY A 399 32.76 17.48 12.78
N GLY A 400 31.62 16.93 13.20
CA GLY A 400 31.53 15.58 13.74
C GLY A 400 31.63 14.49 12.64
N GLU A 401 31.79 13.24 13.05
CA GLU A 401 31.90 12.10 12.16
C GLU A 401 30.58 11.77 11.45
N LEU A 402 30.63 11.52 10.14
CA LEU A 402 29.51 11.01 9.35
C LEU A 402 29.54 9.47 9.33
N ILE A 403 28.50 8.84 9.86
CA ILE A 403 28.34 7.38 9.89
C ILE A 403 27.24 6.92 8.94
N PRO A 404 27.37 5.75 8.30
CA PRO A 404 26.31 5.17 7.50
C PRO A 404 25.08 4.84 8.36
N LEU A 405 23.89 5.23 7.87
CA LEU A 405 22.63 4.82 8.46
C LEU A 405 22.30 3.38 8.04
N GLY A 406 22.10 2.48 8.99
CA GLY A 406 21.52 1.17 8.74
C GLY A 406 22.10 -0.01 9.48
N ALA A 407 21.39 -0.53 10.50
CA ALA A 407 21.50 -1.92 10.95
C ALA A 407 20.21 -2.69 10.60
N GLY A 408 20.22 -4.01 10.33
CA GLY A 408 19.01 -4.78 9.97
C GLY A 408 18.07 -5.03 11.17
N THR A 409 16.81 -5.38 10.90
CA THR A 409 15.81 -5.82 11.91
C THR A 409 16.29 -7.05 12.67
N GLN A 410 17.07 -7.91 12.02
CA GLN A 410 17.70 -9.08 12.65
C GLN A 410 18.62 -8.70 13.81
N LYS A 411 19.46 -7.65 13.65
CA LYS A 411 20.32 -7.16 14.73
C LYS A 411 19.51 -6.65 15.91
N ILE A 412 18.37 -5.99 15.66
CA ILE A 412 17.47 -5.51 16.72
C ILE A 412 16.84 -6.68 17.46
N GLU A 413 16.42 -7.74 16.75
CA GLU A 413 15.89 -8.96 17.34
C GLU A 413 16.93 -9.62 18.28
N GLU A 414 18.18 -9.74 17.85
CA GLU A 414 19.29 -10.27 18.64
C GLU A 414 19.60 -9.41 19.90
N GLU A 415 19.62 -8.08 19.73
CA GLU A 415 19.81 -7.13 20.85
C GLU A 415 18.66 -7.25 21.88
N VAL A 416 17.40 -7.35 21.40
CA VAL A 416 16.21 -7.51 22.27
C VAL A 416 16.25 -8.84 23.02
N ALA A 417 16.57 -9.94 22.35
CA ALA A 417 16.69 -11.26 23.00
C ALA A 417 17.76 -11.26 24.08
N THR A 418 18.85 -10.50 23.90
CA THR A 418 19.91 -10.36 24.92
C THR A 418 19.47 -9.48 26.10
N LEU A 419 18.73 -8.39 25.85
CA LEU A 419 18.29 -7.44 26.87
C LEU A 419 17.09 -7.95 27.70
N PHE A 420 16.28 -8.82 27.12
CA PHE A 420 15.04 -9.35 27.69
C PHE A 420 14.93 -10.87 27.48
N PRO A 421 15.79 -11.68 28.16
CA PRO A 421 15.89 -13.13 27.92
C PRO A 421 14.61 -13.91 28.27
N ASP A 422 13.78 -13.38 29.15
CA ASP A 422 12.52 -14.02 29.58
C ASP A 422 11.34 -13.67 28.65
N ALA A 423 11.49 -12.67 27.75
CA ALA A 423 10.43 -12.23 26.86
C ALA A 423 10.42 -13.06 25.56
N LYS A 424 9.22 -13.41 25.10
CA LYS A 424 9.03 -14.07 23.81
C LYS A 424 9.07 -13.01 22.69
N VAL A 425 10.15 -13.04 21.94
CA VAL A 425 10.42 -12.10 20.84
C VAL A 425 10.10 -12.74 19.50
N ALA A 426 9.47 -12.00 18.60
CA ALA A 426 9.31 -12.38 17.20
C ALA A 426 9.64 -11.23 16.26
N ARG A 427 10.02 -11.56 15.03
CA ARG A 427 10.34 -10.60 13.98
C ARG A 427 9.39 -10.74 12.79
N LEU A 428 8.92 -9.59 12.29
CA LEU A 428 8.09 -9.51 11.09
C LEU A 428 8.61 -8.43 10.15
N ASP A 429 9.31 -8.85 9.11
CA ASP A 429 9.80 -7.99 8.04
C ASP A 429 9.52 -8.60 6.65
N SER A 430 9.92 -7.89 5.57
CA SER A 430 9.66 -8.31 4.20
C SER A 430 10.25 -9.69 3.87
N ASP A 431 11.38 -10.06 4.50
CA ASP A 431 12.07 -11.33 4.24
C ASP A 431 11.26 -12.49 4.85
N VAL A 432 10.63 -12.26 6.00
CA VAL A 432 9.73 -13.23 6.67
C VAL A 432 8.36 -13.27 5.97
N ALA A 433 7.85 -12.13 5.53
CA ALA A 433 6.55 -12.00 4.87
C ALA A 433 6.49 -12.68 3.48
N MET A 434 7.64 -12.91 2.83
CA MET A 434 7.68 -13.68 1.58
C MET A 434 7.22 -15.14 1.73
N SER A 435 7.18 -15.68 2.95
CA SER A 435 6.55 -16.97 3.26
C SER A 435 5.15 -16.72 3.83
N SER A 436 4.14 -16.69 2.98
CA SER A 436 2.75 -16.30 3.26
C SER A 436 2.05 -16.98 4.46
N GLY A 437 2.56 -18.10 4.97
CA GLY A 437 2.00 -18.75 6.15
C GLY A 437 2.59 -18.26 7.49
N LYS A 438 3.86 -17.83 7.51
CA LYS A 438 4.54 -17.39 8.74
C LYS A 438 4.08 -16.02 9.21
N GLU A 439 3.83 -15.10 8.29
CA GLU A 439 3.30 -13.77 8.59
C GLU A 439 2.00 -13.84 9.40
N ILE A 440 1.01 -14.57 8.87
CA ILE A 440 -0.31 -14.73 9.49
C ILE A 440 -0.17 -15.41 10.87
N SER A 441 0.73 -16.40 11.00
CA SER A 441 0.96 -17.08 12.28
C SER A 441 1.54 -16.14 13.34
N ILE A 442 2.57 -15.34 13.00
CA ILE A 442 3.20 -14.40 13.93
C ILE A 442 2.18 -13.35 14.41
N ILE A 443 1.39 -12.80 13.50
CA ILE A 443 0.39 -11.79 13.83
C ILE A 443 -0.69 -12.38 14.74
N ARG A 444 -1.20 -13.58 14.44
CA ARG A 444 -2.18 -14.29 15.28
C ARG A 444 -1.60 -14.60 16.67
N ASP A 445 -0.36 -15.05 16.75
CA ASP A 445 0.29 -15.39 18.01
C ASP A 445 0.58 -14.13 18.85
N PHE A 446 0.90 -12.98 18.22
CA PHE A 446 0.99 -11.70 18.89
C PHE A 446 -0.38 -11.22 19.39
N ALA A 447 -1.41 -11.27 18.57
CA ALA A 447 -2.77 -10.93 18.98
C ALA A 447 -3.29 -11.85 20.12
N ALA A 448 -2.88 -13.13 20.12
CA ALA A 448 -3.19 -14.11 21.19
C ALA A 448 -2.30 -14.00 22.43
N ARG A 449 -1.45 -12.96 22.55
CA ARG A 449 -0.51 -12.71 23.66
C ARG A 449 0.49 -13.85 23.91
N LYS A 450 0.86 -14.59 22.86
CA LYS A 450 1.91 -15.61 22.92
C LYS A 450 3.29 -15.04 22.66
N ILE A 451 3.36 -13.82 22.12
CA ILE A 451 4.56 -13.04 21.83
C ILE A 451 4.46 -11.76 22.63
N ASP A 452 5.52 -11.41 23.36
CA ASP A 452 5.56 -10.22 24.24
C ASP A 452 6.12 -9.01 23.50
N ILE A 453 7.16 -9.21 22.67
CA ILE A 453 7.81 -8.16 21.89
C ILE A 453 7.79 -8.53 20.42
N LEU A 454 7.21 -7.66 19.59
CA LEU A 454 7.23 -7.80 18.15
C LEU A 454 8.17 -6.76 17.54
N VAL A 455 9.20 -7.23 16.82
CA VAL A 455 10.14 -6.38 16.07
C VAL A 455 9.73 -6.36 14.61
N GLY A 456 9.51 -5.18 14.04
CA GLY A 456 9.05 -5.12 12.65
C GLY A 456 9.35 -3.84 11.89
N THR A 457 8.86 -3.83 10.65
CA THR A 457 8.85 -2.67 9.76
C THR A 457 7.40 -2.23 9.52
N GLN A 458 7.16 -1.37 8.54
CA GLN A 458 5.81 -0.91 8.14
C GLN A 458 4.76 -2.01 7.92
N ILE A 459 5.18 -3.25 7.65
CA ILE A 459 4.27 -4.37 7.41
C ILE A 459 3.38 -4.64 8.62
N VAL A 460 3.94 -4.51 9.84
CA VAL A 460 3.21 -4.76 11.09
C VAL A 460 2.09 -3.76 11.35
N THR A 461 2.15 -2.58 10.73
CA THR A 461 1.18 -1.49 10.98
C THR A 461 -0.04 -1.52 10.09
N LYS A 462 -0.04 -2.34 9.04
CA LYS A 462 -1.12 -2.38 8.06
C LYS A 462 -2.14 -3.47 8.40
N GLY A 463 -3.37 -3.06 8.71
CA GLY A 463 -4.53 -3.95 8.77
C GLY A 463 -4.69 -4.80 10.04
N PHE A 464 -3.87 -4.62 11.10
CA PHE A 464 -3.97 -5.39 12.33
C PHE A 464 -4.24 -4.50 13.53
N ASP A 465 -5.07 -4.99 14.42
CA ASP A 465 -5.46 -4.34 15.66
C ASP A 465 -5.07 -5.22 16.86
N PHE A 466 -4.36 -4.63 17.83
CA PHE A 466 -3.84 -5.36 18.98
C PHE A 466 -4.37 -4.73 20.28
N ASP A 467 -5.22 -5.45 20.97
CA ASP A 467 -5.92 -4.95 22.18
C ASP A 467 -4.99 -4.68 23.37
N ASN A 468 -3.82 -5.33 23.44
CA ASN A 468 -2.90 -5.28 24.59
C ASN A 468 -1.57 -4.56 24.28
N LEU A 469 -1.51 -3.83 23.17
CA LEU A 469 -0.31 -3.10 22.77
C LEU A 469 -0.20 -1.81 23.59
N SER A 470 0.70 -1.82 24.59
CA SER A 470 0.89 -0.69 25.53
C SER A 470 2.06 0.22 25.17
N LEU A 471 3.09 -0.33 24.50
CA LEU A 471 4.27 0.44 24.09
C LEU A 471 4.55 0.24 22.60
N VAL A 472 4.64 1.34 21.86
CA VAL A 472 5.15 1.37 20.49
C VAL A 472 6.40 2.25 20.46
N ALA A 473 7.52 1.70 19.98
CA ALA A 473 8.76 2.47 19.90
C ALA A 473 9.35 2.44 18.48
N VAL A 474 9.71 3.60 17.97
CA VAL A 474 10.39 3.77 16.69
C VAL A 474 11.89 3.94 16.94
N LEU A 475 12.65 2.94 16.51
CA LEU A 475 14.10 2.92 16.63
C LEU A 475 14.75 3.60 15.43
N GLN A 476 15.75 4.46 15.68
CA GLN A 476 16.45 5.18 14.60
C GLN A 476 15.48 5.90 13.65
N ALA A 477 14.57 6.71 14.19
CA ALA A 477 13.55 7.40 13.40
C ALA A 477 14.16 8.28 12.29
N ASP A 478 15.39 8.76 12.45
CA ASP A 478 16.15 9.49 11.44
C ASP A 478 16.22 8.77 10.09
N SER A 479 16.16 7.43 10.09
CA SER A 479 16.13 6.64 8.86
C SER A 479 14.88 6.89 7.99
N LEU A 480 13.81 7.42 8.56
CA LEU A 480 12.60 7.81 7.82
C LEU A 480 12.86 9.08 7.01
N LEU A 481 13.61 10.03 7.58
CA LEU A 481 13.99 11.29 6.95
C LEU A 481 15.14 11.12 5.94
N ALA A 482 15.90 10.03 6.05
CA ALA A 482 17.04 9.73 5.19
C ALA A 482 16.66 9.14 3.82
N GLN A 483 15.38 9.07 3.50
CA GLN A 483 14.93 8.59 2.20
C GLN A 483 15.28 9.60 1.10
N GLN A 484 15.78 9.10 -0.04
CA GLN A 484 16.06 9.93 -1.21
C GLN A 484 14.77 10.24 -1.98
N ASP A 485 13.86 10.94 -1.35
CA ASP A 485 12.61 11.38 -1.96
C ASP A 485 12.24 12.74 -1.35
N PHE A 486 11.73 13.65 -2.17
CA PHE A 486 11.24 14.95 -1.70
C PHE A 486 9.99 14.81 -0.79
N ARG A 487 9.40 13.63 -0.72
CA ARG A 487 8.29 13.28 0.18
C ARG A 487 8.77 12.69 1.49
N ALA A 488 10.08 12.68 1.79
CA ALA A 488 10.62 11.98 2.97
C ALA A 488 9.95 12.44 4.27
N ASP A 489 9.85 13.75 4.47
CA ASP A 489 9.27 14.33 5.67
C ASP A 489 7.75 14.07 5.77
N GLU A 490 7.01 14.21 4.67
CA GLU A 490 5.59 13.86 4.60
C GLU A 490 5.34 12.38 4.92
N ARG A 491 6.12 11.48 4.33
CA ARG A 491 6.02 10.05 4.60
C ARG A 491 6.39 9.68 6.03
N ALA A 492 7.35 10.40 6.61
CA ALA A 492 7.72 10.21 8.01
C ALA A 492 6.56 10.58 8.94
N VAL A 493 5.89 11.73 8.71
CA VAL A 493 4.67 12.11 9.46
C VAL A 493 3.59 11.05 9.31
N GLN A 494 3.27 10.65 8.07
CA GLN A 494 2.22 9.66 7.79
C GLN A 494 2.49 8.33 8.51
N LEU A 495 3.74 7.87 8.48
CA LEU A 495 4.11 6.61 9.09
C LEU A 495 4.13 6.67 10.62
N LEU A 496 4.67 7.75 11.19
CA LEU A 496 4.71 7.94 12.64
C LEU A 496 3.29 8.05 13.21
N GLU A 497 2.38 8.73 12.50
CA GLU A 497 0.96 8.81 12.90
C GLU A 497 0.27 7.45 12.86
N GLN A 498 0.54 6.64 11.83
CA GLN A 498 0.05 5.25 11.77
C GLN A 498 0.59 4.42 12.94
N PHE A 499 1.83 4.65 13.36
CA PHE A 499 2.44 3.97 14.50
C PHE A 499 1.82 4.42 15.82
N ARG A 500 1.67 5.74 16.03
CA ARG A 500 1.01 6.33 17.19
C ARG A 500 -0.41 5.79 17.36
N GLY A 501 -1.16 5.71 16.27
CA GLY A 501 -2.52 5.19 16.26
C GLY A 501 -2.66 3.71 16.65
N ARG A 502 -1.55 2.98 16.82
CA ARG A 502 -1.55 1.58 17.30
C ARG A 502 -1.34 1.45 18.80
N SER A 503 -0.75 2.46 19.47
CA SER A 503 -0.57 2.48 20.92
C SER A 503 -1.82 3.04 21.61
N GLY A 504 -2.27 2.41 22.69
CA GLY A 504 -3.38 2.87 23.53
C GLY A 504 -4.76 2.67 22.89
N ARG A 505 -5.48 1.64 23.36
CA ARG A 505 -6.88 1.37 22.98
C ARG A 505 -7.67 0.86 24.18
N ARG A 506 -9.01 0.96 24.10
CA ARG A 506 -9.97 0.48 25.11
C ARG A 506 -9.71 0.96 26.55
N GLY A 507 -9.52 2.28 26.70
CA GLY A 507 -9.43 2.90 28.02
C GLY A 507 -8.07 2.78 28.73
N ARG A 508 -7.04 2.22 28.11
CA ARG A 508 -5.65 2.25 28.57
C ARG A 508 -4.83 3.22 27.77
N LYS A 509 -4.13 4.12 28.44
CA LYS A 509 -3.21 5.07 27.83
C LYS A 509 -1.96 4.30 27.39
N GLY A 510 -1.62 4.36 26.11
CA GLY A 510 -0.40 3.78 25.58
C GLY A 510 0.78 4.74 25.62
N LEU A 511 1.99 4.23 25.40
CA LEU A 511 3.20 5.02 25.25
C LEU A 511 3.75 4.88 23.84
N PHE A 512 3.98 6.01 23.17
CA PHE A 512 4.63 6.09 21.87
C PHE A 512 6.00 6.74 22.00
N VAL A 513 7.08 6.01 21.74
CA VAL A 513 8.45 6.47 21.90
C VAL A 513 9.13 6.64 20.53
N ILE A 514 9.74 7.80 20.30
CA ILE A 514 10.54 8.09 19.10
C ILE A 514 12.00 8.26 19.52
N GLN A 515 12.88 7.32 19.15
CA GLN A 515 14.33 7.47 19.31
C GLN A 515 14.94 8.11 18.06
N THR A 516 15.52 9.30 18.23
CA THR A 516 16.11 10.09 17.16
C THR A 516 17.36 10.82 17.62
N SER A 517 18.27 11.14 16.71
CA SER A 517 19.40 12.05 16.96
C SER A 517 19.09 13.50 16.59
N GLN A 518 17.90 13.77 16.07
CA GLN A 518 17.41 15.11 15.71
C GLN A 518 16.07 15.43 16.43
N PRO A 519 16.05 15.48 17.77
CA PRO A 519 14.77 15.63 18.49
C PRO A 519 14.04 16.93 18.17
N SER A 520 14.73 17.96 17.75
CA SER A 520 14.15 19.27 17.36
C SER A 520 13.64 19.32 15.91
N HIS A 521 13.73 18.23 15.16
CA HIS A 521 13.22 18.21 13.78
C HIS A 521 11.70 18.43 13.77
N PRO A 522 11.15 19.32 12.89
CA PRO A 522 9.73 19.67 12.88
C PRO A 522 8.78 18.47 12.80
N VAL A 523 9.15 17.44 12.05
CA VAL A 523 8.40 16.18 11.93
C VAL A 523 8.18 15.51 13.29
N TYR A 524 9.18 15.50 14.18
CA TYR A 524 9.04 14.87 15.50
C TYR A 524 8.35 15.79 16.50
N GLN A 525 8.63 17.09 16.44
CA GLN A 525 8.02 18.09 17.31
C GLN A 525 6.49 18.15 17.17
N LEU A 526 5.98 17.81 16.00
CA LEU A 526 4.55 17.68 15.73
C LEU A 526 3.83 16.77 16.74
N PHE A 527 4.48 15.67 17.14
CA PHE A 527 3.90 14.66 18.03
C PHE A 527 3.93 15.04 19.53
N LEU A 528 4.65 16.08 19.92
CA LEU A 528 4.71 16.57 21.32
C LEU A 528 3.64 17.60 21.66
N GLN A 529 2.88 18.07 20.67
CA GLN A 529 1.94 19.17 20.86
C GLN A 529 0.59 18.65 21.32
N GLU A 530 -0.04 19.35 22.26
CA GLU A 530 -1.42 19.07 22.70
C GLU A 530 -2.42 19.37 21.58
N GLU A 531 -3.55 18.69 21.54
CA GLU A 531 -4.55 18.74 20.45
C GLU A 531 -4.97 20.15 20.02
N SER A 532 -5.11 21.09 20.96
CA SER A 532 -5.51 22.47 20.67
C SER A 532 -4.44 23.29 19.94
N VAL A 533 -3.16 22.90 20.09
CA VAL A 533 -1.99 23.52 19.47
C VAL A 533 -1.61 22.76 18.18
N SER A 534 -1.92 21.48 18.13
CA SER A 534 -1.58 20.56 17.04
C SER A 534 -2.15 20.99 15.68
N VAL A 535 -3.40 21.44 15.60
CA VAL A 535 -4.04 21.86 14.34
C VAL A 535 -3.30 23.02 13.67
N ASN A 536 -2.80 23.99 14.46
CA ASN A 536 -2.03 25.11 13.91
C ASN A 536 -0.60 24.73 13.54
N ALA A 537 0.01 23.83 14.27
CA ALA A 537 1.35 23.34 13.99
C ALA A 537 1.38 22.35 12.82
N ASP A 538 0.39 21.47 12.73
CA ASP A 538 0.15 20.65 11.55
C ASP A 538 0.04 21.51 10.29
N LYS A 539 -0.74 22.58 10.36
CA LYS A 539 -0.89 23.54 9.28
C LYS A 539 0.43 24.24 8.94
N ALA A 540 1.19 24.68 9.93
CA ALA A 540 2.47 25.35 9.73
C ALA A 540 3.51 24.41 9.07
N LEU A 541 3.60 23.16 9.52
CA LEU A 541 4.48 22.15 8.93
C LEU A 541 4.06 21.82 7.49
N LEU A 542 2.76 21.62 7.25
CA LEU A 542 2.23 21.35 5.90
C LEU A 542 2.45 22.53 4.95
N ASP A 543 2.27 23.78 5.43
CA ASP A 543 2.54 24.99 4.65
C ASP A 543 4.05 25.11 4.33
N SER A 544 4.93 24.78 5.27
CA SER A 544 6.38 24.74 5.06
C SER A 544 6.77 23.70 4.00
N MET A 545 6.27 22.49 4.12
CA MET A 545 6.50 21.44 3.10
C MET A 545 5.95 21.84 1.73
N MET A 546 4.80 22.52 1.69
CA MET A 546 4.20 23.01 0.45
C MET A 546 5.06 24.12 -0.19
N GLN A 547 5.60 25.05 0.60
CA GLN A 547 6.52 26.08 0.13
C GLN A 547 7.81 25.47 -0.43
N GLU A 548 8.37 24.46 0.25
CA GLU A 548 9.54 23.73 -0.25
C GLU A 548 9.25 23.08 -1.62
N ARG A 549 8.09 22.39 -1.76
CA ARG A 549 7.71 21.80 -3.04
C ARG A 549 7.54 22.82 -4.15
N TYR A 550 7.00 24.00 -3.84
CA TYR A 550 6.92 25.10 -4.79
C TYR A 550 8.30 25.57 -5.20
N ALA A 551 9.20 25.81 -4.25
CA ALA A 551 10.55 26.31 -4.48
C ALA A 551 11.41 25.34 -5.32
N PHE A 552 11.21 24.03 -5.17
CA PHE A 552 11.95 23.01 -5.92
C PHE A 552 11.18 22.44 -7.13
N GLY A 553 10.03 23.02 -7.48
CA GLY A 553 9.24 22.60 -8.64
C GLY A 553 8.74 21.15 -8.55
N TYR A 554 8.33 20.71 -7.37
CA TYR A 554 7.76 19.36 -7.13
C TYR A 554 6.23 19.32 -7.21
N PRO A 555 5.62 18.15 -7.37
CA PRO A 555 4.18 18.00 -7.16
C PRO A 555 3.75 18.52 -5.77
N PRO A 556 2.61 19.22 -5.66
CA PRO A 556 1.52 19.33 -6.65
C PRO A 556 1.67 20.42 -7.72
N PHE A 557 2.71 21.24 -7.70
CA PHE A 557 2.91 22.41 -8.58
C PHE A 557 3.41 22.03 -9.97
N SER A 558 4.00 20.85 -10.10
CA SER A 558 4.48 20.28 -11.37
C SER A 558 4.02 18.84 -11.54
N ARG A 559 4.26 18.27 -12.72
CA ARG A 559 4.34 16.83 -12.96
C ARG A 559 5.79 16.45 -13.16
N VAL A 560 6.25 15.47 -12.41
CA VAL A 560 7.59 14.89 -12.61
C VAL A 560 7.47 13.71 -13.56
N VAL A 561 8.20 13.75 -14.66
CA VAL A 561 8.30 12.64 -15.61
C VAL A 561 9.71 12.08 -15.55
N LYS A 562 9.85 10.82 -15.20
CA LYS A 562 11.11 10.09 -15.27
C LYS A 562 11.13 9.27 -16.56
N VAL A 563 12.08 9.58 -17.43
CA VAL A 563 12.39 8.73 -18.59
C VAL A 563 13.49 7.78 -18.17
N LEU A 564 13.20 6.50 -18.26
CA LEU A 564 14.11 5.43 -17.86
C LEU A 564 14.57 4.71 -19.11
N LEU A 565 15.90 4.65 -19.32
CA LEU A 565 16.54 3.89 -20.40
C LEU A 565 17.23 2.66 -19.79
N LYS A 566 17.08 1.50 -20.45
CA LYS A 566 17.76 0.25 -20.07
C LYS A 566 18.44 -0.36 -21.28
N ASP A 567 19.67 -0.85 -21.08
CA ASP A 567 20.41 -1.59 -22.11
C ASP A 567 21.39 -2.57 -21.46
N THR A 568 21.75 -3.61 -22.20
CA THR A 568 22.78 -4.58 -21.77
C THR A 568 24.22 -4.02 -21.90
N TYR A 569 24.42 -2.95 -22.69
CA TYR A 569 25.70 -2.29 -22.87
C TYR A 569 25.70 -0.89 -22.24
N GLU A 570 26.60 -0.67 -21.29
CA GLU A 570 26.69 0.60 -20.54
C GLU A 570 26.97 1.80 -21.45
N ALA A 571 27.97 1.70 -22.34
CA ALA A 571 28.31 2.78 -23.26
C ALA A 571 27.15 3.16 -24.19
N ARG A 572 26.30 2.20 -24.57
CA ARG A 572 25.16 2.46 -25.45
C ARG A 572 24.04 3.17 -24.69
N VAL A 573 23.69 2.72 -23.46
CA VAL A 573 22.65 3.42 -22.68
C VAL A 573 23.07 4.83 -22.29
N GLU A 574 24.37 5.06 -22.00
CA GLU A 574 24.92 6.39 -21.71
C GLU A 574 24.75 7.32 -22.90
N LYS A 575 25.26 6.88 -24.10
CA LYS A 575 25.14 7.63 -25.33
C LYS A 575 23.69 7.97 -25.67
N MET A 576 22.81 7.00 -25.68
CA MET A 576 21.40 7.21 -26.01
C MET A 576 20.69 8.12 -24.98
N ALA A 577 21.05 8.03 -23.71
CA ALA A 577 20.50 8.92 -22.69
C ALA A 577 20.98 10.38 -22.88
N MET A 578 22.22 10.58 -23.26
CA MET A 578 22.74 11.91 -23.60
C MET A 578 22.04 12.51 -24.84
N GLU A 579 21.92 11.73 -25.90
CA GLU A 579 21.25 12.15 -27.14
C GLU A 579 19.79 12.49 -26.91
N LEU A 580 19.03 11.61 -26.22
CA LEU A 580 17.63 11.86 -25.87
C LEU A 580 17.47 13.09 -24.97
N THR A 581 18.39 13.30 -24.01
CA THR A 581 18.39 14.49 -23.17
C THR A 581 18.57 15.77 -23.99
N ALA A 582 19.48 15.75 -24.96
CA ALA A 582 19.72 16.88 -25.86
C ALA A 582 18.51 17.16 -26.76
N GLU A 583 17.88 16.13 -27.33
CA GLU A 583 16.67 16.28 -28.15
C GLU A 583 15.50 16.86 -27.35
N ILE A 584 15.28 16.36 -26.12
CA ILE A 584 14.24 16.91 -25.24
C ILE A 584 14.51 18.36 -24.90
N ARG A 585 15.76 18.74 -24.55
CA ARG A 585 16.14 20.13 -24.29
C ARG A 585 15.91 21.02 -25.51
N ASN A 586 16.37 20.61 -26.65
CA ASN A 586 16.19 21.34 -27.90
C ASN A 586 14.71 21.55 -28.24
N ALA A 587 13.90 20.50 -28.10
CA ALA A 587 12.46 20.57 -28.33
C ALA A 587 11.77 21.61 -27.45
N PHE A 588 12.21 21.78 -26.22
CA PHE A 588 11.65 22.77 -25.28
C PHE A 588 12.41 24.11 -25.26
N GLY A 589 13.42 24.30 -26.13
CA GLY A 589 14.19 25.53 -26.22
C GLY A 589 15.06 25.80 -24.97
N LEU A 590 15.51 24.74 -24.28
CA LEU A 590 16.34 24.86 -23.10
C LEU A 590 17.82 24.91 -23.43
N SER A 591 18.54 25.87 -22.85
CA SER A 591 20.01 25.92 -23.02
C SER A 591 20.69 24.70 -22.39
N SER A 592 21.85 24.30 -22.92
CA SER A 592 22.60 23.13 -22.47
C SER A 592 23.22 23.24 -21.08
N ALA A 593 23.20 24.41 -20.48
CA ALA A 593 23.86 24.71 -19.23
C ALA A 593 22.86 24.74 -18.06
N GLY A 594 23.05 23.84 -17.10
CA GLY A 594 22.65 24.11 -15.71
C GLY A 594 21.80 23.03 -15.02
N PHE A 595 22.33 22.58 -13.90
CA PHE A 595 21.60 21.90 -12.82
C PHE A 595 20.62 22.83 -12.10
N VAL A 596 20.48 24.07 -12.52
CA VAL A 596 19.67 25.08 -11.84
C VAL A 596 18.19 24.81 -12.15
N GLN A 597 17.46 24.43 -11.13
CA GLN A 597 16.00 24.43 -11.16
C GLN A 597 15.55 25.87 -10.96
N ASP A 598 15.06 26.51 -12.01
CA ASP A 598 14.31 27.74 -11.89
C ASP A 598 12.86 27.38 -11.53
N PRO A 599 12.36 27.73 -10.34
CA PRO A 599 10.98 27.45 -9.95
C PRO A 599 9.96 28.10 -10.89
N SER A 600 10.36 29.18 -11.59
CA SER A 600 9.53 29.86 -12.57
C SER A 600 9.51 29.17 -13.94
N ALA A 601 10.47 28.30 -14.21
CA ALA A 601 10.58 27.61 -15.50
C ALA A 601 9.37 26.69 -15.75
N CYS A 602 8.81 26.80 -16.94
CA CYS A 602 7.67 25.95 -17.33
C CYS A 602 8.08 24.48 -17.55
N VAL A 603 9.33 24.23 -17.90
CA VAL A 603 9.93 22.91 -18.12
C VAL A 603 11.36 22.93 -17.60
N SER A 604 11.74 21.93 -16.81
CA SER A 604 13.14 21.68 -16.49
C SER A 604 13.52 20.24 -16.83
N VAL A 605 14.75 20.04 -17.31
CA VAL A 605 15.29 18.73 -17.72
C VAL A 605 16.60 18.49 -16.99
N VAL A 606 16.66 17.44 -16.21
CA VAL A 606 17.82 17.04 -15.41
C VAL A 606 18.25 15.64 -15.80
N GLY A 607 19.55 15.48 -16.01
CA GLY A 607 20.13 14.20 -16.41
C GLY A 607 20.91 14.27 -17.73
N PRO A 608 21.36 13.10 -18.25
CA PRO A 608 21.13 11.77 -17.69
C PRO A 608 21.89 11.53 -16.37
N TYR A 609 21.35 10.65 -15.51
CA TYR A 609 21.98 10.24 -14.25
C TYR A 609 21.71 8.77 -13.94
N SER A 610 22.59 8.13 -13.16
CA SER A 610 22.41 6.76 -12.72
C SER A 610 21.49 6.68 -11.50
N PRO A 611 20.55 5.71 -11.43
CA PRO A 611 19.80 5.41 -10.21
C PRO A 611 20.73 4.80 -9.15
N PRO A 612 20.26 4.63 -7.88
CA PRO A 612 21.03 3.95 -6.81
C PRO A 612 21.50 2.54 -7.18
N VAL A 613 20.69 1.83 -7.96
CA VAL A 613 21.05 0.54 -8.55
C VAL A 613 21.08 0.75 -10.06
N ASP A 614 22.26 0.94 -10.60
CA ASP A 614 22.50 1.27 -11.99
C ASP A 614 22.55 0.07 -12.92
N LYS A 615 22.64 -1.15 -12.37
CA LYS A 615 22.55 -2.41 -13.11
C LYS A 615 21.48 -3.33 -12.50
N GLN A 616 20.46 -3.65 -13.28
CA GLN A 616 19.31 -4.49 -12.87
C GLN A 616 19.09 -5.62 -13.89
N TYR A 617 19.16 -6.90 -13.47
CA TYR A 617 18.96 -8.06 -14.36
C TYR A 617 19.82 -7.95 -15.64
N ASP A 618 21.13 -7.69 -15.45
CA ASP A 618 22.12 -7.50 -16.52
C ASP A 618 21.87 -6.32 -17.47
N HIS A 619 20.96 -5.41 -17.13
CA HIS A 619 20.74 -4.18 -17.87
C HIS A 619 21.25 -2.97 -17.09
N TYR A 620 22.05 -2.13 -17.72
CA TYR A 620 22.41 -0.82 -17.21
C TYR A 620 21.26 0.16 -17.36
N VAL A 621 21.11 1.07 -16.39
CA VAL A 621 19.96 1.97 -16.28
C VAL A 621 20.44 3.42 -16.22
N LYS A 622 19.83 4.27 -17.04
CA LYS A 622 19.97 5.74 -16.95
C LYS A 622 18.58 6.37 -16.85
N ASN A 623 18.52 7.46 -16.09
CA ASN A 623 17.30 8.23 -15.90
C ASN A 623 17.48 9.66 -16.43
N ILE A 624 16.39 10.20 -16.96
CA ILE A 624 16.24 11.64 -17.24
C ILE A 624 15.02 12.09 -16.48
N ARG A 625 15.11 13.18 -15.71
CA ARG A 625 13.97 13.76 -15.00
C ARG A 625 13.51 15.04 -15.69
N ILE A 626 12.24 15.12 -15.97
CA ILE A 626 11.59 16.27 -16.57
C ILE A 626 10.51 16.76 -15.61
N ASN A 627 10.57 18.02 -15.18
CA ASN A 627 9.51 18.66 -14.43
C ASN A 627 8.70 19.54 -15.38
N LEU A 628 7.39 19.32 -15.42
CA LEU A 628 6.44 20.07 -16.23
C LEU A 628 5.53 20.87 -15.30
N ARG A 629 5.59 22.21 -15.33
CA ARG A 629 4.74 23.07 -14.50
C ARG A 629 3.26 22.80 -14.76
N LYS A 630 2.46 22.79 -13.70
CA LYS A 630 1.01 22.57 -13.76
C LYS A 630 0.28 23.87 -14.04
N ASP A 631 0.10 24.17 -15.32
CA ASP A 631 -0.65 25.30 -15.86
C ASP A 631 -1.51 24.85 -17.05
N ASN A 632 -2.18 25.80 -17.73
CA ASN A 632 -3.05 25.51 -18.87
C ASN A 632 -2.33 24.83 -20.04
N ALA A 633 -1.01 24.98 -20.17
CA ALA A 633 -0.21 24.38 -21.25
C ALA A 633 0.35 22.99 -20.89
N LEU A 634 0.05 22.44 -19.70
CA LEU A 634 0.56 21.13 -19.27
C LEU A 634 0.21 19.99 -20.24
N ALA A 635 -1.01 19.98 -20.78
CA ALA A 635 -1.43 18.95 -21.72
C ALA A 635 -0.58 18.96 -23.00
N SER A 636 -0.37 20.13 -23.58
CA SER A 636 0.46 20.34 -24.77
C SER A 636 1.92 19.95 -24.51
N ARG A 637 2.49 20.31 -23.33
CA ARG A 637 3.86 19.91 -22.97
C ARG A 637 4.01 18.40 -22.83
N LYS A 638 3.03 17.71 -22.23
CA LYS A 638 3.04 16.25 -22.12
C LYS A 638 2.99 15.59 -23.50
N GLN A 639 2.13 16.08 -24.38
CA GLN A 639 2.03 15.60 -25.74
C GLN A 639 3.35 15.79 -26.49
N LYS A 640 3.92 17.00 -26.44
CA LYS A 640 5.23 17.30 -27.07
C LYS A 640 6.34 16.39 -26.55
N LEU A 641 6.39 16.13 -25.23
CA LEU A 641 7.38 15.21 -24.67
C LEU A 641 7.19 13.79 -25.21
N ALA A 642 5.94 13.31 -25.29
CA ALA A 642 5.66 11.99 -25.86
C ALA A 642 6.10 11.89 -27.33
N GLU A 643 5.78 12.91 -28.13
CA GLU A 643 6.17 12.97 -29.55
C GLU A 643 7.70 12.94 -29.74
N VAL A 644 8.45 13.67 -28.90
CA VAL A 644 9.93 13.67 -28.93
C VAL A 644 10.49 12.28 -28.60
N VAL A 645 9.98 11.64 -27.54
CA VAL A 645 10.44 10.30 -27.15
C VAL A 645 10.07 9.25 -28.21
N ASP A 646 8.87 9.32 -28.77
CA ASP A 646 8.43 8.40 -29.82
C ASP A 646 9.22 8.60 -31.12
N ALA A 647 9.54 9.84 -31.47
CA ALA A 647 10.41 10.16 -32.63
C ALA A 647 11.83 9.63 -32.40
N PHE A 648 12.38 9.81 -31.20
CA PHE A 648 13.69 9.30 -30.85
C PHE A 648 13.76 7.77 -31.00
N VAL A 649 12.76 7.04 -30.45
CA VAL A 649 12.69 5.57 -30.56
C VAL A 649 12.68 5.13 -32.04
N ARG A 650 11.90 5.81 -32.87
CA ARG A 650 11.84 5.48 -34.32
C ARG A 650 13.14 5.78 -35.08
N ASN A 651 13.77 6.93 -34.80
CA ASN A 651 14.92 7.41 -35.57
C ASN A 651 16.22 6.67 -35.23
N HIS A 652 16.39 6.24 -33.98
CA HIS A 652 17.64 5.65 -33.50
C HIS A 652 17.63 4.13 -33.50
N ALA A 653 16.48 3.47 -33.82
CA ALA A 653 16.31 2.00 -33.76
C ALA A 653 16.92 1.41 -32.48
N TYR A 654 16.71 2.08 -31.35
CA TYR A 654 17.31 1.72 -30.05
C TYR A 654 16.86 0.32 -29.60
N PRO A 655 17.78 -0.66 -29.49
CA PRO A 655 17.44 -2.03 -29.14
C PRO A 655 17.15 -2.20 -27.64
N GLY A 656 17.45 -1.18 -26.82
CA GLY A 656 17.15 -1.17 -25.40
C GLY A 656 15.68 -0.79 -25.14
N HIS A 657 15.37 -0.61 -23.87
CA HIS A 657 14.04 -0.24 -23.43
C HIS A 657 13.98 1.20 -22.93
N ILE A 658 12.99 1.96 -23.42
CA ILE A 658 12.67 3.30 -22.90
C ILE A 658 11.29 3.26 -22.26
N ALA A 659 11.16 3.76 -21.04
CA ALA A 659 9.90 3.84 -20.34
C ALA A 659 9.71 5.23 -19.74
N LEU A 660 8.46 5.72 -19.81
CA LEU A 660 8.02 6.94 -19.14
C LEU A 660 7.31 6.59 -17.85
N ASP A 661 7.65 7.30 -16.78
CA ASP A 661 7.02 7.19 -15.48
C ASP A 661 6.63 8.58 -14.98
N VAL A 662 5.33 8.82 -14.88
CA VAL A 662 4.78 10.11 -14.46
C VAL A 662 4.54 10.07 -12.95
N ASP A 663 5.03 11.07 -12.24
CA ASP A 663 5.02 11.17 -10.78
C ASP A 663 5.53 9.87 -10.11
N PRO A 664 6.80 9.48 -10.35
CA PRO A 664 7.41 8.29 -9.78
C PRO A 664 7.46 8.38 -8.25
N ILE A 665 7.41 7.23 -7.60
CA ILE A 665 7.50 7.09 -6.15
C ILE A 665 8.87 6.56 -5.76
#